data_da2f46c821bae536ad9e95af5255d9f2
#
_entry.id   da2f46c821bae536ad9e95af5255d9f2
#
_cell.length_a   1.000
_cell.length_b   1.000
_cell.length_c   1.000
_cell.angle_alpha   90.00
_cell.angle_beta   90.00
_cell.angle_gamma   90.00
#
_symmetry.space_group_name_H-M   'P 1'
#
loop_
_entity.id
_entity.type
_entity.pdbx_description
1 polymer ?
#
loop_
_entity_poly.entity_id
_entity_poly.type
_entity_poly.pdbx_seq_one_letter_code
_entity_poly.pdbx_strand_id
1 'polypeptide(L)'
;MAVDGNGQITVRDNENPEVARRPRADFKPSDWPIIAPSTTEGALQTIRDFGLRAMAAPGESGYDLVVETFIPATDEVISLAVYPGLDKKYFTGNVALLSHGSPSHSGQGYWFDGWSLEGSKVRMDATRAFGPVLGVQYTLSEETLKMTAQMGPLGAEDSRVAELQVADGDSWTTVATGELDDNGFTIGFRVEDFQQDGDTPFRVMYSLWEGTTPVTHYYDGTIHAGVEGEEFVLAAMNCHHISGGDGSWTHNHFWWPHQEVADRVAYHEPDMIFFAGDQIYESGLAGIIRAPEDDAIIDYLYHWNRFLWAFGDLTRHRPTVTIPDDHDVYHGNIWGAGGKSATGPHSPASDNGGYIQSPGFVNAVHRTQTSHLPDPYDPPPIEQDISVYYTNVEFGGISFAVLADRQFKSSPRDLMPEAEIWNGWPRNANWDAAEKGDHPDAVLLGDRQLTFLDQWAKEWGSDSWMKVMLSQTLFANVATIPVDQFDGSGIPGLPIPPAGEIVTGYKKAMDHDSNGWPQTGRNKVVDVLRRARAFHVAGDQHLGSTVRYGKDAFQDAGYGFVVPSIANIWPRRWFPPEVSPTRDPEASWYTGDHLDGFGNHMTVLAVANPVNSEVEPTALYDRTPGYGIIRMNRTTRQVVLEAWPRWVDPSAQDAEPYHDWPVRFHQEDGDGRRPVDHLASVTFEVGDAPVVEVTDLDSGEHIYSIRPGAGMYRIPVYDTSRDYNLRLTWPDGHERTFELPSGSYPMRDIIAR
;
A
#
# COMPACT_ATOMS: atom_id res chain seq x y z
N MET A 1 7.85 -12.67 -29.81
CA MET A 1 8.98 -12.45 -30.76
C MET A 1 10.26 -12.60 -29.96
N ALA A 2 11.26 -13.28 -30.48
CA ALA A 2 12.57 -13.37 -29.85
C ALA A 2 13.66 -13.10 -30.91
N VAL A 3 14.75 -12.49 -30.47
CA VAL A 3 15.93 -12.24 -31.29
C VAL A 3 17.06 -13.11 -30.77
N ASP A 4 17.67 -13.92 -31.60
CA ASP A 4 18.80 -14.76 -31.18
C ASP A 4 20.14 -13.99 -31.23
N GLY A 5 21.20 -14.59 -30.65
CA GLY A 5 22.54 -13.99 -30.61
C GLY A 5 23.17 -13.74 -32.00
N ASN A 6 22.52 -14.17 -33.09
CA ASN A 6 22.88 -13.86 -34.46
C ASN A 6 22.00 -12.77 -35.08
N GLY A 7 21.07 -12.18 -34.31
CA GLY A 7 20.12 -11.18 -34.77
C GLY A 7 18.93 -11.76 -35.55
N GLN A 8 18.70 -13.10 -35.50
CA GLN A 8 17.55 -13.70 -36.18
C GLN A 8 16.30 -13.53 -35.34
N ILE A 9 15.24 -12.98 -35.94
CA ILE A 9 13.94 -12.83 -35.30
C ILE A 9 13.14 -14.12 -35.51
N THR A 10 12.69 -14.71 -34.41
CA THR A 10 11.79 -15.86 -34.42
C THR A 10 10.43 -15.45 -33.88
N VAL A 11 9.38 -15.73 -34.64
CA VAL A 11 7.99 -15.59 -34.24
C VAL A 11 7.42 -16.99 -34.19
N ARG A 12 6.96 -17.44 -33.02
CA ARG A 12 6.31 -18.74 -32.88
C ARG A 12 4.82 -18.58 -32.61
N ASP A 13 4.05 -19.27 -33.43
CA ASP A 13 2.69 -19.67 -33.13
C ASP A 13 2.56 -21.16 -33.53
N ASN A 14 2.23 -21.98 -32.57
CA ASN A 14 2.21 -23.46 -32.77
C ASN A 14 1.00 -23.94 -33.58
N GLU A 15 -0.02 -23.13 -33.79
CA GLU A 15 -1.28 -23.55 -34.37
C GLU A 15 -1.56 -22.98 -35.77
N ASN A 16 -1.05 -21.81 -36.10
CA ASN A 16 -1.27 -21.19 -37.42
C ASN A 16 -0.14 -20.20 -37.79
N PRO A 17 0.65 -20.49 -38.84
CA PRO A 17 1.75 -19.62 -39.26
C PRO A 17 1.33 -18.19 -39.70
N GLU A 18 0.08 -18.01 -40.13
CA GLU A 18 -0.44 -16.69 -40.50
C GLU A 18 -0.83 -15.86 -39.24
N VAL A 19 -1.22 -16.54 -38.17
CA VAL A 19 -1.54 -15.93 -36.86
C VAL A 19 -0.27 -15.71 -36.03
N ALA A 20 0.83 -16.44 -36.32
CA ALA A 20 2.14 -16.28 -35.69
C ALA A 20 2.70 -14.85 -35.80
N ARG A 21 2.14 -14.01 -36.65
CA ARG A 21 2.48 -12.60 -36.84
C ARG A 21 1.69 -11.63 -35.97
N ARG A 22 0.80 -12.13 -35.07
CA ARG A 22 -0.01 -11.31 -34.18
C ARG A 22 0.32 -11.63 -32.73
N PRO A 23 0.47 -10.62 -31.85
CA PRO A 23 0.54 -10.86 -30.41
C PRO A 23 -0.70 -11.63 -29.96
N ARG A 24 -0.53 -12.70 -29.18
CA ARG A 24 -1.62 -13.46 -28.59
C ARG A 24 -1.69 -13.18 -27.11
N ALA A 25 -2.90 -13.07 -26.61
CA ALA A 25 -3.18 -12.88 -25.20
C ALA A 25 -2.70 -14.06 -24.31
N ASP A 26 -2.64 -15.26 -24.88
CA ASP A 26 -2.26 -16.50 -24.21
C ASP A 26 -0.80 -16.93 -24.46
N PHE A 27 0.03 -16.05 -24.99
CA PHE A 27 1.43 -16.34 -25.30
C PHE A 27 2.25 -16.43 -23.99
N LYS A 28 2.87 -17.59 -23.75
CA LYS A 28 3.70 -17.80 -22.56
C LYS A 28 5.18 -17.58 -22.85
N PRO A 29 5.99 -17.05 -21.88
CA PRO A 29 7.44 -16.94 -22.06
C PRO A 29 8.12 -18.25 -22.38
N SER A 30 7.60 -19.38 -21.91
CA SER A 30 8.08 -20.72 -22.25
C SER A 30 7.95 -21.05 -23.75
N ASP A 31 7.06 -20.34 -24.47
CA ASP A 31 6.85 -20.51 -25.90
C ASP A 31 7.83 -19.67 -26.73
N TRP A 32 8.55 -18.76 -26.09
CA TRP A 32 9.63 -18.02 -26.71
C TRP A 32 10.85 -18.92 -26.86
N PRO A 33 11.54 -18.89 -28.01
CA PRO A 33 12.81 -19.55 -28.10
C PRO A 33 13.75 -18.91 -27.07
N ILE A 34 14.07 -19.63 -26.04
CA ILE A 34 15.16 -19.26 -25.16
C ILE A 34 16.41 -19.26 -26.01
N ILE A 35 16.97 -18.09 -26.23
CA ILE A 35 18.28 -17.95 -26.84
C ILE A 35 19.28 -18.37 -25.77
N ALA A 36 19.44 -19.68 -25.62
CA ALA A 36 20.61 -20.19 -24.96
C ALA A 36 21.74 -20.00 -25.96
N PRO A 37 22.78 -19.22 -25.67
CA PRO A 37 24.01 -19.36 -26.42
C PRO A 37 24.39 -20.84 -26.33
N SER A 38 24.70 -21.44 -27.46
CA SER A 38 25.17 -22.83 -27.47
C SER A 38 26.43 -22.86 -26.62
N THR A 39 26.33 -23.39 -25.41
CA THR A 39 27.48 -23.70 -24.58
C THR A 39 28.18 -24.90 -25.18
N THR A 40 28.97 -24.66 -26.21
CA THR A 40 30.08 -25.53 -26.49
C THR A 40 31.18 -25.07 -25.54
N GLU A 41 31.55 -25.88 -24.57
CA GLU A 41 32.71 -25.66 -23.70
C GLU A 41 33.88 -25.22 -24.57
N GLY A 42 34.45 -24.04 -24.26
CA GLY A 42 35.70 -23.56 -24.84
C GLY A 42 35.60 -22.52 -25.95
N ALA A 43 34.44 -22.12 -26.43
CA ALA A 43 34.33 -20.99 -27.35
C ALA A 43 34.19 -19.69 -26.57
N LEU A 44 35.18 -18.81 -26.63
CA LEU A 44 35.00 -17.38 -26.36
C LEU A 44 33.82 -16.91 -27.23
N GLN A 45 32.72 -16.54 -26.60
CA GLN A 45 31.59 -15.96 -27.29
C GLN A 45 32.06 -14.71 -28.02
N THR A 46 31.96 -14.73 -29.33
CA THR A 46 32.15 -13.53 -30.13
C THR A 46 30.96 -12.65 -29.83
N ILE A 47 31.19 -11.51 -29.19
CA ILE A 47 30.18 -10.47 -29.04
C ILE A 47 29.81 -10.06 -30.47
N ARG A 48 28.55 -10.20 -30.84
CA ARG A 48 28.03 -9.77 -32.13
C ARG A 48 27.18 -8.53 -31.92
N ASP A 49 27.59 -7.44 -32.51
CA ASP A 49 26.81 -6.21 -32.55
C ASP A 49 25.80 -6.32 -33.70
N PHE A 50 24.54 -6.11 -33.37
CA PHE A 50 23.49 -5.91 -34.35
C PHE A 50 22.57 -4.77 -33.92
N GLY A 51 22.01 -4.04 -34.90
CA GLY A 51 20.98 -3.06 -34.65
C GLY A 51 19.59 -3.71 -34.54
N LEU A 52 18.77 -3.18 -33.69
CA LEU A 52 17.33 -3.52 -33.57
C LEU A 52 16.53 -2.26 -33.91
N ARG A 53 15.61 -2.37 -34.86
CA ARG A 53 14.72 -1.26 -35.28
C ARG A 53 13.26 -1.75 -35.19
N ALA A 54 12.40 -0.99 -34.51
CA ALA A 54 10.97 -1.21 -34.48
C ALA A 54 10.26 0.04 -35.04
N MET A 55 9.40 -0.16 -36.03
CA MET A 55 8.70 0.94 -36.73
C MET A 55 7.19 0.64 -36.70
N ALA A 56 6.39 1.58 -36.25
CA ALA A 56 4.94 1.50 -36.32
C ALA A 56 4.39 2.57 -37.28
N ALA A 57 3.59 2.17 -38.24
CA ALA A 57 2.95 3.07 -39.21
C ALA A 57 1.46 2.75 -39.34
N PRO A 58 0.59 3.72 -39.65
CA PRO A 58 -0.81 3.45 -39.96
C PRO A 58 -0.95 2.45 -41.09
N GLY A 59 -1.69 1.35 -40.87
CA GLY A 59 -2.03 0.33 -41.86
C GLY A 59 -3.51 0.39 -42.26
N GLU A 60 -3.98 -0.60 -43.00
CA GLU A 60 -5.39 -0.66 -43.49
C GLU A 60 -6.42 -0.81 -42.36
N SER A 61 -6.07 -1.54 -41.30
CA SER A 61 -7.00 -1.88 -40.18
C SER A 61 -6.44 -1.58 -38.80
N GLY A 62 -5.51 -0.62 -38.68
CA GLY A 62 -4.83 -0.30 -37.43
C GLY A 62 -3.41 0.21 -37.69
N TYR A 63 -2.46 -0.25 -36.91
CA TYR A 63 -1.03 0.02 -37.13
C TYR A 63 -0.31 -1.24 -37.58
N ASP A 64 0.59 -1.09 -38.52
CA ASP A 64 1.54 -2.14 -38.88
C ASP A 64 2.84 -1.90 -38.12
N LEU A 65 3.26 -2.92 -37.34
CA LEU A 65 4.54 -2.91 -36.63
C LEU A 65 5.55 -3.75 -37.42
N VAL A 66 6.62 -3.12 -37.82
CA VAL A 66 7.77 -3.77 -38.46
C VAL A 66 8.92 -3.79 -37.47
N VAL A 67 9.46 -4.98 -37.21
CA VAL A 67 10.65 -5.13 -36.35
C VAL A 67 11.71 -5.83 -37.16
N GLU A 68 12.89 -5.23 -37.21
CA GLU A 68 14.02 -5.77 -37.94
C GLU A 68 15.29 -5.74 -37.11
N THR A 69 16.17 -6.70 -37.39
CA THR A 69 17.57 -6.65 -36.96
C THR A 69 18.45 -6.42 -38.17
N PHE A 70 19.50 -5.65 -38.00
CA PHE A 70 20.37 -5.24 -39.09
C PHE A 70 21.84 -5.14 -38.64
N ILE A 71 22.76 -5.11 -39.63
CA ILE A 71 24.18 -4.88 -39.35
C ILE A 71 24.42 -3.37 -39.33
N PRO A 72 24.81 -2.77 -38.16
CA PRO A 72 24.93 -1.31 -38.03
C PRO A 72 25.87 -0.65 -39.08
N ALA A 73 26.93 -1.36 -39.44
CA ALA A 73 27.94 -0.82 -40.39
C ALA A 73 27.45 -0.74 -41.85
N THR A 74 26.49 -1.56 -42.26
CA THR A 74 26.04 -1.68 -43.68
C THR A 74 24.54 -1.45 -43.86
N ASP A 75 23.78 -1.36 -42.79
CA ASP A 75 22.30 -1.33 -42.76
C ASP A 75 21.63 -2.55 -43.42
N GLU A 76 22.39 -3.63 -43.58
CA GLU A 76 21.90 -4.88 -44.14
C GLU A 76 20.99 -5.58 -43.14
N VAL A 77 19.73 -5.87 -43.54
CA VAL A 77 18.75 -6.54 -42.67
C VAL A 77 19.13 -8.01 -42.50
N ILE A 78 19.28 -8.43 -41.26
CA ILE A 78 19.55 -9.82 -40.86
C ILE A 78 18.23 -10.58 -40.82
N SER A 79 17.21 -9.98 -40.18
CA SER A 79 15.90 -10.61 -39.98
C SER A 79 14.80 -9.55 -39.88
N LEU A 80 13.60 -9.90 -40.33
CA LEU A 80 12.44 -9.01 -40.37
C LEU A 80 11.18 -9.75 -39.90
N ALA A 81 10.36 -9.08 -39.11
CA ALA A 81 9.02 -9.51 -38.75
C ALA A 81 8.02 -8.34 -38.92
N VAL A 82 6.83 -8.67 -39.40
CA VAL A 82 5.76 -7.68 -39.63
C VAL A 82 4.49 -8.16 -38.90
N TYR A 83 3.88 -7.24 -38.15
CA TYR A 83 2.59 -7.42 -37.49
C TYR A 83 1.59 -6.41 -38.05
N PRO A 84 0.75 -6.79 -39.01
CA PRO A 84 -0.23 -5.90 -39.61
C PRO A 84 -1.46 -5.72 -38.71
N GLY A 85 -2.08 -4.56 -38.77
CA GLY A 85 -3.40 -4.29 -38.21
C GLY A 85 -3.51 -4.30 -36.70
N LEU A 86 -2.44 -3.95 -35.99
CA LEU A 86 -2.47 -3.86 -34.51
C LEU A 86 -3.33 -2.69 -34.05
N ASP A 87 -4.11 -2.91 -33.00
CA ASP A 87 -4.89 -1.86 -32.34
C ASP A 87 -3.96 -0.78 -31.75
N LYS A 88 -4.41 0.49 -31.79
CA LYS A 88 -3.67 1.64 -31.25
C LYS A 88 -3.30 1.47 -29.77
N LYS A 89 -4.08 0.70 -28.99
CA LYS A 89 -3.81 0.43 -27.57
C LYS A 89 -2.43 -0.18 -27.32
N TYR A 90 -1.88 -0.94 -28.30
CA TYR A 90 -0.53 -1.51 -28.19
C TYR A 90 0.60 -0.50 -28.41
N PHE A 91 0.27 0.73 -28.83
CA PHE A 91 1.23 1.81 -29.05
C PHE A 91 0.99 2.99 -28.12
N THR A 92 0.19 2.80 -27.07
CA THR A 92 -0.05 3.81 -26.05
C THR A 92 0.68 3.37 -24.78
N GLY A 93 1.50 4.24 -24.21
CA GLY A 93 2.30 3.99 -23.02
C GLY A 93 3.79 4.24 -23.25
N ASN A 94 4.61 3.73 -22.36
CA ASN A 94 6.06 3.89 -22.41
C ASN A 94 6.70 2.85 -23.35
N VAL A 95 7.88 3.21 -23.88
CA VAL A 95 8.72 2.30 -24.66
C VAL A 95 9.90 1.87 -23.80
N ALA A 96 10.13 0.58 -23.70
CA ALA A 96 11.23 0.02 -22.94
C ALA A 96 12.00 -1.04 -23.73
N LEU A 97 13.29 -1.12 -23.48
CA LEU A 97 14.14 -2.24 -23.86
C LEU A 97 14.28 -3.16 -22.63
N LEU A 98 14.04 -4.44 -22.84
CA LEU A 98 14.12 -5.43 -21.79
C LEU A 98 15.19 -6.47 -22.14
N SER A 99 16.18 -6.63 -21.26
CA SER A 99 17.06 -7.79 -21.27
C SER A 99 16.57 -8.77 -20.23
N HIS A 100 16.05 -9.91 -20.68
CA HIS A 100 15.53 -10.96 -19.79
C HIS A 100 16.43 -12.18 -19.88
N GLY A 101 17.15 -12.47 -18.80
CA GLY A 101 17.92 -13.69 -18.62
C GLY A 101 17.11 -14.76 -17.89
N SER A 102 17.24 -16.02 -18.29
CA SER A 102 16.73 -17.12 -17.46
C SER A 102 17.52 -17.18 -16.13
N PRO A 103 16.90 -17.44 -14.97
CA PRO A 103 17.59 -17.64 -13.70
C PRO A 103 18.66 -18.76 -13.75
N SER A 104 18.53 -19.71 -14.69
CA SER A 104 19.52 -20.77 -14.93
C SER A 104 20.76 -20.31 -15.71
N HIS A 105 20.80 -19.05 -16.16
CA HIS A 105 21.87 -18.50 -17.00
C HIS A 105 22.40 -17.18 -16.40
N SER A 106 22.78 -17.22 -15.13
CA SER A 106 23.41 -16.07 -14.47
C SER A 106 24.66 -15.60 -15.23
N GLY A 107 24.72 -14.30 -15.49
CA GLY A 107 25.86 -13.67 -16.20
C GLY A 107 25.68 -13.50 -17.70
N GLN A 108 24.49 -13.77 -18.26
CA GLN A 108 24.18 -13.49 -19.67
C GLN A 108 23.15 -12.37 -19.77
N GLY A 109 23.45 -11.35 -20.51
CA GLY A 109 22.58 -10.22 -20.75
C GLY A 109 22.89 -9.57 -22.11
N TYR A 110 22.00 -8.69 -22.54
CA TYR A 110 22.21 -7.83 -23.70
C TYR A 110 22.65 -6.46 -23.22
N TRP A 111 23.61 -5.89 -23.88
CA TRP A 111 23.99 -4.50 -23.73
C TRP A 111 23.32 -3.70 -24.83
N PHE A 112 22.77 -2.55 -24.48
CA PHE A 112 22.13 -1.64 -25.41
C PHE A 112 22.94 -0.35 -25.49
N ASP A 113 23.19 0.12 -26.70
CA ASP A 113 23.86 1.37 -26.98
C ASP A 113 23.16 2.08 -28.14
N GLY A 114 23.32 3.40 -28.26
CA GLY A 114 22.76 4.18 -29.36
C GLY A 114 21.22 4.19 -29.37
N TRP A 115 20.56 4.14 -28.25
CA TRP A 115 19.10 4.20 -28.16
C TRP A 115 18.55 5.51 -28.75
N SER A 116 17.64 5.42 -29.69
CA SER A 116 16.92 6.57 -30.24
C SER A 116 15.43 6.26 -30.40
N LEU A 117 14.60 7.25 -30.20
CA LEU A 117 13.15 7.17 -30.35
C LEU A 117 12.65 8.38 -31.11
N GLU A 118 11.99 8.16 -32.27
CA GLU A 118 11.51 9.21 -33.16
C GLU A 118 10.04 8.96 -33.53
N GLY A 119 9.29 10.01 -33.76
CA GLY A 119 7.94 9.93 -34.30
C GLY A 119 7.03 11.09 -33.90
N SER A 120 6.02 11.36 -34.72
CA SER A 120 5.10 12.48 -34.53
C SER A 120 4.20 12.34 -33.30
N LYS A 121 4.13 11.14 -32.69
CA LYS A 121 3.34 10.82 -31.48
C LYS A 121 4.20 10.47 -30.28
N VAL A 122 5.52 10.54 -30.45
CA VAL A 122 6.47 10.33 -29.35
C VAL A 122 6.56 11.63 -28.55
N ARG A 123 6.44 11.51 -27.24
CA ARG A 123 6.74 12.59 -26.30
C ARG A 123 7.95 12.18 -25.49
N MET A 124 8.92 13.06 -25.38
CA MET A 124 10.06 12.92 -24.47
C MET A 124 9.82 13.83 -23.28
N ASP A 125 9.96 13.29 -22.10
CA ASP A 125 9.89 14.04 -20.85
C ASP A 125 11.23 13.89 -20.12
N ALA A 126 12.02 14.94 -20.13
CA ALA A 126 13.34 14.95 -19.49
C ALA A 126 13.25 14.95 -17.96
N THR A 127 12.09 15.27 -17.40
CA THR A 127 11.87 15.22 -15.94
C THR A 127 11.73 13.78 -15.41
N ARG A 128 11.53 12.82 -16.33
CA ARG A 128 11.51 11.37 -16.06
C ARG A 128 12.84 10.70 -16.35
N ALA A 129 13.95 11.40 -16.17
CA ALA A 129 15.28 10.80 -16.33
C ALA A 129 15.49 9.67 -15.30
N PHE A 130 16.07 8.56 -15.75
CA PHE A 130 16.44 7.45 -14.90
C PHE A 130 17.76 7.77 -14.19
N GLY A 131 17.67 8.10 -12.90
CA GLY A 131 18.84 8.33 -12.06
C GLY A 131 19.63 9.62 -12.35
N PRO A 132 20.65 9.90 -11.54
CA PRO A 132 21.09 9.13 -10.36
C PRO A 132 20.09 9.09 -9.19
N VAL A 133 19.18 10.09 -9.08
CA VAL A 133 18.05 10.08 -8.15
C VAL A 133 16.89 9.34 -8.82
N LEU A 134 16.47 8.22 -8.25
CA LEU A 134 15.44 7.33 -8.81
C LEU A 134 14.03 7.73 -8.39
N GLY A 135 13.89 8.36 -7.23
CA GLY A 135 12.62 8.81 -6.69
C GLY A 135 12.78 9.53 -5.37
N VAL A 136 11.74 10.22 -4.97
CA VAL A 136 11.68 10.95 -3.70
C VAL A 136 10.36 10.66 -3.02
N GLN A 137 10.41 10.49 -1.70
CA GLN A 137 9.26 10.46 -0.81
C GLN A 137 9.49 11.45 0.32
N TYR A 138 8.41 12.07 0.83
CA TYR A 138 8.52 13.01 1.93
C TYR A 138 7.27 13.03 2.80
N THR A 139 7.44 13.50 4.04
CA THR A 139 6.36 13.94 4.93
C THR A 139 6.65 15.35 5.41
N LEU A 140 5.59 16.10 5.65
CA LEU A 140 5.61 17.36 6.39
C LEU A 140 4.71 17.16 7.61
N SER A 141 5.28 17.12 8.80
CA SER A 141 4.56 16.86 10.03
C SER A 141 5.03 17.81 11.11
N GLU A 142 4.11 18.53 11.74
CA GLU A 142 4.42 19.53 12.79
C GLU A 142 5.55 20.48 12.39
N GLU A 143 5.47 21.03 11.17
CA GLU A 143 6.47 21.95 10.59
C GLU A 143 7.86 21.30 10.34
N THR A 144 8.01 20.00 10.51
CA THR A 144 9.23 19.27 10.17
C THR A 144 9.07 18.59 8.82
N LEU A 145 9.87 19.00 7.84
CA LEU A 145 10.00 18.32 6.55
C LEU A 145 11.03 17.21 6.67
N LYS A 146 10.63 15.98 6.43
CA LYS A 146 11.55 14.86 6.22
C LYS A 146 11.38 14.33 4.81
N MET A 147 12.49 14.14 4.11
CA MET A 147 12.52 13.67 2.73
C MET A 147 13.60 12.62 2.55
N THR A 148 13.30 11.58 1.79
CA THR A 148 14.27 10.55 1.38
C THR A 148 14.37 10.52 -0.13
N ALA A 149 15.56 10.77 -0.65
CA ALA A 149 15.92 10.54 -2.04
C ALA A 149 16.50 9.14 -2.20
N GLN A 150 15.90 8.33 -3.04
CA GLN A 150 16.44 7.03 -3.45
C GLN A 150 17.46 7.23 -4.54
N MET A 151 18.67 6.81 -4.29
CA MET A 151 19.75 6.81 -5.28
C MET A 151 19.82 5.44 -5.98
N GLY A 152 20.37 5.42 -7.20
CA GLY A 152 20.88 4.19 -7.78
C GLY A 152 22.09 3.69 -6.99
N PRO A 153 22.53 2.43 -7.18
CA PRO A 153 23.78 1.95 -6.62
C PRO A 153 24.95 2.81 -7.10
N LEU A 154 25.59 3.52 -6.17
CA LEU A 154 26.69 4.43 -6.41
C LEU A 154 28.04 3.77 -6.13
N GLY A 155 29.06 4.13 -6.91
CA GLY A 155 30.42 3.66 -6.71
C GLY A 155 31.11 4.35 -5.52
N ALA A 156 32.24 3.78 -5.09
CA ALA A 156 33.01 4.33 -3.96
C ALA A 156 33.61 5.72 -4.24
N GLU A 157 33.83 6.05 -5.50
CA GLU A 157 34.39 7.34 -5.94
C GLU A 157 33.33 8.39 -6.24
N ASP A 158 32.05 8.02 -6.23
CA ASP A 158 30.95 8.95 -6.47
C ASP A 158 30.68 9.84 -5.25
N SER A 159 30.02 10.99 -5.47
CA SER A 159 29.65 11.88 -4.37
C SER A 159 28.77 11.17 -3.35
N ARG A 160 29.10 11.38 -2.08
CA ARG A 160 28.34 10.85 -0.95
C ARG A 160 27.28 11.84 -0.45
N VAL A 161 27.15 13.02 -1.10
CA VAL A 161 26.35 14.14 -0.60
C VAL A 161 25.42 14.64 -1.70
N ALA A 162 24.17 14.93 -1.32
CA ALA A 162 23.22 15.68 -2.14
C ALA A 162 22.66 16.88 -1.37
N GLU A 163 22.12 17.85 -2.10
CA GLU A 163 21.47 19.02 -1.55
C GLU A 163 19.96 19.01 -1.85
N LEU A 164 19.17 19.35 -0.84
CA LEU A 164 17.77 19.69 -1.02
C LEU A 164 17.67 21.21 -1.18
N GLN A 165 17.12 21.64 -2.32
CA GLN A 165 16.91 23.04 -2.64
C GLN A 165 15.43 23.33 -2.81
N VAL A 166 14.97 24.49 -2.34
CA VAL A 166 13.62 25.01 -2.57
C VAL A 166 13.66 26.28 -3.40
N ALA A 167 12.59 26.53 -4.14
CA ALA A 167 12.47 27.75 -4.94
C ALA A 167 12.30 28.98 -4.02
N ASP A 168 13.04 30.05 -4.35
CA ASP A 168 12.94 31.37 -3.75
C ASP A 168 12.85 32.41 -4.87
N GLY A 169 11.64 32.69 -5.34
CA GLY A 169 11.40 33.47 -6.55
C GLY A 169 12.02 32.79 -7.78
N ASP A 170 12.93 33.50 -8.45
CA ASP A 170 13.66 32.98 -9.63
C ASP A 170 14.97 32.23 -9.25
N SER A 171 15.23 32.05 -7.96
CA SER A 171 16.43 31.39 -7.44
C SER A 171 16.11 30.12 -6.66
N TRP A 172 17.17 29.34 -6.34
CA TRP A 172 17.09 28.13 -5.53
C TRP A 172 17.95 28.30 -4.29
N THR A 173 17.37 27.95 -3.13
CA THR A 173 18.07 28.02 -1.85
C THR A 173 18.25 26.60 -1.30
N THR A 174 19.49 26.23 -0.96
CA THR A 174 19.78 24.97 -0.26
C THR A 174 19.28 25.05 1.17
N VAL A 175 18.31 24.20 1.52
CA VAL A 175 17.69 24.15 2.86
C VAL A 175 18.22 22.98 3.69
N ALA A 176 18.73 21.92 3.04
CA ALA A 176 19.37 20.81 3.73
C ALA A 176 20.43 20.15 2.85
N THR A 177 21.37 19.47 3.49
CA THR A 177 22.37 18.61 2.86
C THR A 177 22.28 17.24 3.52
N GLY A 178 22.23 16.18 2.72
CA GLY A 178 22.16 14.80 3.19
C GLY A 178 23.34 13.98 2.74
N GLU A 179 23.70 12.97 3.53
CA GLU A 179 24.76 11.99 3.21
C GLU A 179 24.14 10.66 2.80
N LEU A 180 24.83 9.99 1.86
CA LEU A 180 24.43 8.67 1.37
C LEU A 180 24.58 7.62 2.48
N ASP A 181 23.50 6.92 2.76
CA ASP A 181 23.49 5.68 3.52
C ASP A 181 23.71 4.49 2.57
N ASP A 182 24.75 3.71 2.82
CA ASP A 182 25.11 2.56 1.97
C ASP A 182 24.09 1.42 2.06
N ASN A 183 23.38 1.31 3.18
CA ASN A 183 22.34 0.31 3.34
C ASN A 183 21.02 0.79 2.70
N GLY A 184 20.84 0.51 1.44
CA GLY A 184 19.65 0.92 0.66
C GLY A 184 19.88 2.09 -0.28
N PHE A 185 21.08 2.69 -0.31
CA PHE A 185 21.45 3.80 -1.19
C PHE A 185 20.47 4.98 -1.13
N THR A 186 20.20 5.45 0.08
CA THR A 186 19.29 6.58 0.32
C THR A 186 20.03 7.80 0.84
N ILE A 187 19.51 8.99 0.50
CA ILE A 187 19.94 10.25 1.09
C ILE A 187 18.75 10.87 1.81
N GLY A 188 18.86 11.02 3.13
CA GLY A 188 17.82 11.64 3.95
C GLY A 188 18.06 13.14 4.13
N PHE A 189 16.98 13.92 4.10
CA PHE A 189 16.99 15.33 4.44
C PHE A 189 16.00 15.59 5.58
N ARG A 190 16.35 16.54 6.45
CA ARG A 190 15.52 17.00 7.55
C ARG A 190 15.62 18.53 7.65
N VAL A 191 14.47 19.19 7.64
CA VAL A 191 14.35 20.64 7.80
C VAL A 191 13.35 20.90 8.92
N GLU A 192 13.84 21.41 10.04
CA GLU A 192 12.99 21.84 11.15
C GLU A 192 12.41 23.22 10.86
N ASP A 193 11.27 23.53 11.47
CA ASP A 193 10.57 24.82 11.32
C ASP A 193 10.35 25.22 9.85
N PHE A 194 10.03 24.23 8.98
CA PHE A 194 9.80 24.44 7.57
C PHE A 194 8.49 25.21 7.36
N GLN A 195 8.62 26.47 6.95
CA GLN A 195 7.49 27.36 6.68
C GLN A 195 7.23 27.51 5.19
N GLN A 196 5.98 27.53 4.79
CA GLN A 196 5.55 27.76 3.41
C GLN A 196 4.19 28.45 3.37
N ASP A 197 3.99 29.33 2.37
CA ASP A 197 2.73 30.06 2.14
C ASP A 197 1.86 29.40 1.07
N GLY A 198 2.24 28.23 0.57
CA GLY A 198 1.59 27.47 -0.50
C GLY A 198 2.53 26.39 -1.01
N ASP A 199 2.11 25.67 -2.04
CA ASP A 199 2.92 24.62 -2.65
C ASP A 199 4.30 25.13 -3.04
N THR A 200 5.35 24.50 -2.52
CA THR A 200 6.74 24.96 -2.66
C THR A 200 7.51 24.01 -3.61
N PRO A 201 7.95 24.49 -4.78
CA PRO A 201 8.81 23.69 -5.64
C PRO A 201 10.14 23.35 -4.97
N PHE A 202 10.57 22.11 -5.07
CA PHE A 202 11.87 21.65 -4.60
C PHE A 202 12.65 20.94 -5.71
N ARG A 203 13.96 20.79 -5.49
CA ARG A 203 14.80 19.87 -6.26
C ARG A 203 15.85 19.24 -5.37
N VAL A 204 16.15 17.98 -5.64
CA VAL A 204 17.33 17.29 -5.11
C VAL A 204 18.45 17.46 -6.13
N MET A 205 19.54 18.10 -5.73
CA MET A 205 20.73 18.33 -6.56
C MET A 205 21.80 17.30 -6.19
N TYR A 206 22.32 16.61 -7.19
CA TYR A 206 23.37 15.62 -7.03
C TYR A 206 24.39 15.72 -8.17
N SER A 207 25.69 15.57 -7.85
CA SER A 207 26.75 15.58 -8.85
C SER A 207 27.33 14.19 -9.05
N LEU A 208 27.18 13.65 -10.24
CA LEU A 208 27.73 12.35 -10.65
C LEU A 208 28.97 12.56 -11.52
N TRP A 209 29.98 11.73 -11.34
CA TRP A 209 31.15 11.76 -12.21
C TRP A 209 30.87 11.02 -13.52
N GLU A 210 30.88 11.74 -14.63
CA GLU A 210 30.87 11.18 -15.99
C GLU A 210 32.30 11.17 -16.53
N GLY A 211 32.99 10.07 -16.40
CA GLY A 211 34.41 9.96 -16.66
C GLY A 211 35.24 10.82 -15.70
N THR A 212 35.82 11.96 -16.16
CA THR A 212 36.59 12.89 -15.33
C THR A 212 35.87 14.20 -15.05
N THR A 213 34.61 14.34 -15.45
CA THR A 213 33.84 15.58 -15.35
C THR A 213 32.66 15.39 -14.41
N PRO A 214 32.49 16.24 -13.38
CA PRO A 214 31.26 16.22 -12.60
C PRO A 214 30.09 16.80 -13.41
N VAL A 215 29.00 16.07 -13.48
CA VAL A 215 27.74 16.51 -14.10
C VAL A 215 26.69 16.62 -13.02
N THR A 216 26.05 17.78 -12.93
CA THR A 216 24.99 18.03 -11.96
C THR A 216 23.64 17.56 -12.49
N HIS A 217 22.96 16.75 -11.70
CA HIS A 217 21.63 16.25 -11.97
C HIS A 217 20.65 16.83 -10.98
N TYR A 218 19.40 16.97 -11.41
CA TYR A 218 18.32 17.49 -10.59
C TYR A 218 17.12 16.52 -10.64
N TYR A 219 16.47 16.36 -9.51
CA TYR A 219 15.19 15.67 -9.40
C TYR A 219 14.17 16.62 -8.78
N ASP A 220 13.24 17.09 -9.60
CA ASP A 220 12.29 18.13 -9.23
C ASP A 220 10.99 17.58 -8.67
N GLY A 221 10.34 18.32 -7.78
CA GLY A 221 9.04 18.02 -7.22
C GLY A 221 8.40 19.23 -6.54
N THR A 222 7.37 18.99 -5.75
CA THR A 222 6.63 20.02 -5.02
C THR A 222 6.34 19.55 -3.61
N ILE A 223 6.68 20.37 -2.60
CA ILE A 223 6.23 20.18 -1.23
C ILE A 223 4.83 20.78 -1.13
N HIS A 224 3.84 19.92 -0.94
CA HIS A 224 2.43 20.31 -0.84
C HIS A 224 2.17 21.00 0.51
N ALA A 225 1.50 22.16 0.47
CA ALA A 225 1.27 22.97 1.66
C ALA A 225 0.14 22.46 2.57
N GLY A 226 -0.62 21.48 2.11
CA GLY A 226 -1.80 20.97 2.80
C GLY A 226 -3.10 21.53 2.23
N VAL A 227 -4.18 21.34 2.96
CA VAL A 227 -5.54 21.58 2.48
C VAL A 227 -5.87 23.06 2.43
N GLU A 228 -6.14 23.59 1.25
CA GLU A 228 -6.68 24.97 1.11
C GLU A 228 -8.19 25.05 1.37
N GLY A 229 -8.89 23.90 1.44
CA GLY A 229 -10.34 23.80 1.53
C GLY A 229 -10.88 23.15 2.81
N GLU A 230 -12.15 22.77 2.77
CA GLU A 230 -12.82 22.07 3.87
C GLU A 230 -12.64 20.56 3.82
N GLU A 231 -12.23 20.02 2.68
CA GLU A 231 -12.11 18.57 2.45
C GLU A 231 -10.64 18.17 2.34
N PHE A 232 -10.25 17.17 3.12
CA PHE A 232 -8.97 16.48 3.01
C PHE A 232 -9.17 15.18 2.25
N VAL A 233 -8.32 14.91 1.26
CA VAL A 233 -8.38 13.70 0.43
C VAL A 233 -7.14 12.84 0.67
N LEU A 234 -7.34 11.63 1.20
CA LEU A 234 -6.31 10.60 1.31
C LEU A 234 -6.52 9.57 0.19
N ALA A 235 -5.52 9.35 -0.65
CA ALA A 235 -5.49 8.22 -1.56
C ALA A 235 -4.72 7.06 -0.94
N ALA A 236 -5.27 5.85 -1.00
CA ALA A 236 -4.65 4.67 -0.42
C ALA A 236 -4.55 3.53 -1.43
N MET A 237 -3.41 2.85 -1.44
CA MET A 237 -3.05 1.80 -2.39
C MET A 237 -2.26 0.69 -1.71
N ASN A 238 -2.27 -0.52 -2.29
CA ASN A 238 -1.50 -1.66 -1.80
C ASN A 238 -1.30 -2.72 -2.88
N CYS A 239 -0.42 -3.69 -2.65
CA CYS A 239 -0.26 -4.91 -3.44
C CYS A 239 0.00 -4.64 -4.93
N HIS A 240 1.20 -4.13 -5.23
CA HIS A 240 1.61 -3.69 -6.56
C HIS A 240 2.16 -4.83 -7.42
N HIS A 241 1.42 -5.90 -7.60
CA HIS A 241 1.85 -7.02 -8.44
C HIS A 241 2.06 -6.56 -9.89
N ILE A 242 3.22 -6.84 -10.46
CA ILE A 242 3.56 -6.39 -11.82
C ILE A 242 3.10 -7.34 -12.92
N SER A 243 2.75 -8.57 -12.56
CA SER A 243 2.44 -9.62 -13.53
C SER A 243 1.47 -10.67 -13.01
N GLY A 244 0.81 -11.37 -13.92
CA GLY A 244 -0.20 -12.40 -13.66
C GLY A 244 0.30 -13.74 -13.12
N GLY A 245 1.54 -13.85 -12.69
CA GLY A 245 2.07 -15.05 -12.02
C GLY A 245 2.44 -16.23 -12.92
N ASP A 246 2.07 -16.25 -14.19
CA ASP A 246 2.48 -17.29 -15.15
C ASP A 246 3.76 -16.95 -15.93
N GLY A 247 4.34 -15.79 -15.64
CA GLY A 247 5.57 -15.30 -16.23
C GLY A 247 5.45 -14.86 -17.69
N SER A 248 4.23 -14.54 -18.17
CA SER A 248 4.02 -14.10 -19.55
C SER A 248 4.29 -12.62 -19.75
N TRP A 249 5.12 -12.28 -20.75
CA TRP A 249 5.39 -10.90 -21.16
C TRP A 249 4.34 -10.40 -22.18
N THR A 250 3.06 -10.50 -21.82
CA THR A 250 1.95 -10.03 -22.64
C THR A 250 1.13 -9.01 -21.85
N HIS A 251 0.39 -8.15 -22.55
CA HIS A 251 -0.50 -7.19 -21.91
C HIS A 251 -1.56 -7.83 -21.00
N ASN A 252 -1.85 -9.11 -21.16
CA ASN A 252 -2.77 -9.83 -20.29
C ASN A 252 -2.17 -10.22 -18.96
N HIS A 253 -0.85 -10.35 -18.85
CA HIS A 253 -0.16 -10.87 -17.70
C HIS A 253 0.96 -9.97 -17.19
N PHE A 254 1.27 -8.88 -17.90
CA PHE A 254 2.26 -7.89 -17.50
C PHE A 254 1.58 -6.53 -17.36
N TRP A 255 1.51 -6.01 -16.14
CA TRP A 255 0.65 -4.88 -15.76
C TRP A 255 1.41 -3.62 -15.34
N TRP A 256 2.71 -3.74 -15.15
CA TRP A 256 3.58 -2.59 -14.86
C TRP A 256 3.72 -1.71 -16.15
N PRO A 257 3.78 -0.36 -16.06
CA PRO A 257 4.10 0.44 -14.87
C PRO A 257 2.91 1.02 -14.09
N HIS A 258 1.69 0.51 -14.23
CA HIS A 258 0.50 0.99 -13.51
C HIS A 258 0.15 2.47 -13.73
N GLN A 259 0.59 3.07 -14.84
CA GLN A 259 0.44 4.51 -15.11
C GLN A 259 -1.02 4.95 -15.07
N GLU A 260 -1.94 4.12 -15.55
CA GLU A 260 -3.36 4.40 -15.53
C GLU A 260 -3.93 4.50 -14.11
N VAL A 261 -3.32 3.81 -13.13
CA VAL A 261 -3.70 3.93 -11.72
C VAL A 261 -3.18 5.24 -11.14
N ALA A 262 -1.91 5.57 -11.40
CA ALA A 262 -1.32 6.82 -10.95
C ALA A 262 -2.08 8.04 -11.51
N ASP A 263 -2.45 8.02 -12.80
CA ASP A 263 -3.22 9.10 -13.44
C ASP A 263 -4.62 9.24 -12.83
N ARG A 264 -5.30 8.11 -12.52
CA ARG A 264 -6.62 8.12 -11.91
C ARG A 264 -6.60 8.59 -10.47
N VAL A 265 -5.60 8.17 -9.70
CA VAL A 265 -5.38 8.67 -8.34
C VAL A 265 -5.11 10.18 -8.36
N ALA A 266 -4.27 10.65 -9.27
CA ALA A 266 -3.99 12.08 -9.43
C ALA A 266 -5.23 12.91 -9.77
N TYR A 267 -6.19 12.34 -10.52
CA TYR A 267 -7.47 12.99 -10.86
C TYR A 267 -8.30 13.37 -9.62
N HIS A 268 -8.21 12.60 -8.54
CA HIS A 268 -8.90 12.90 -7.29
C HIS A 268 -8.22 14.00 -6.46
N GLU A 269 -7.08 14.53 -6.92
CA GLU A 269 -6.32 15.60 -6.26
C GLU A 269 -6.03 15.30 -4.78
N PRO A 270 -5.40 14.15 -4.45
CA PRO A 270 -5.15 13.80 -3.06
C PRO A 270 -4.20 14.78 -2.39
N ASP A 271 -4.46 15.09 -1.11
CA ASP A 271 -3.55 15.87 -0.26
C ASP A 271 -2.41 15.02 0.28
N MET A 272 -2.66 13.73 0.46
CA MET A 272 -1.70 12.76 0.99
C MET A 272 -1.91 11.38 0.37
N ILE A 273 -0.84 10.58 0.29
CA ILE A 273 -0.87 9.23 -0.24
C ILE A 273 -0.44 8.23 0.81
N PHE A 274 -1.17 7.11 0.90
CA PHE A 274 -0.82 5.98 1.74
C PHE A 274 -0.60 4.72 0.89
N PHE A 275 0.56 4.11 1.04
CA PHE A 275 0.88 2.79 0.49
C PHE A 275 0.95 1.79 1.65
N ALA A 276 -0.04 0.91 1.71
CA ALA A 276 -0.30 0.03 2.85
C ALA A 276 0.47 -1.30 2.80
N GLY A 277 1.58 -1.35 2.10
CA GLY A 277 2.40 -2.54 1.98
C GLY A 277 2.40 -3.19 0.61
N ASP A 278 3.29 -4.17 0.42
CA ASP A 278 3.51 -4.89 -0.83
C ASP A 278 3.86 -3.94 -2.00
N GLN A 279 4.79 -3.04 -1.76
CA GLN A 279 5.33 -2.17 -2.81
C GLN A 279 6.11 -2.97 -3.83
N ILE A 280 6.61 -4.12 -3.42
CA ILE A 280 7.28 -5.08 -4.30
C ILE A 280 6.70 -6.48 -4.11
N TYR A 281 6.97 -7.34 -5.08
CA TYR A 281 6.73 -8.78 -4.99
C TYR A 281 7.97 -9.52 -5.46
N GLU A 282 8.43 -10.49 -4.67
CA GLU A 282 9.57 -11.34 -4.98
C GLU A 282 9.26 -12.41 -6.05
N SER A 283 8.00 -12.52 -6.42
CA SER A 283 7.54 -13.39 -7.52
C SER A 283 7.33 -12.58 -8.80
N GLY A 284 7.26 -13.24 -9.90
CA GLY A 284 6.97 -12.63 -11.19
C GLY A 284 7.98 -12.97 -12.26
N LEU A 285 8.23 -12.03 -13.17
CA LEU A 285 9.01 -12.27 -14.39
C LEU A 285 10.51 -12.41 -14.18
N ALA A 286 11.04 -11.82 -13.10
CA ALA A 286 12.42 -11.99 -12.68
C ALA A 286 12.47 -12.88 -11.43
N GLY A 287 13.44 -13.77 -11.34
CA GLY A 287 13.75 -14.44 -10.08
C GLY A 287 14.30 -13.47 -9.06
N ILE A 288 14.42 -13.91 -7.80
CA ILE A 288 15.00 -13.10 -6.74
C ILE A 288 16.30 -13.66 -6.25
N ILE A 289 17.16 -12.77 -5.74
CA ILE A 289 18.41 -13.10 -5.05
C ILE A 289 18.18 -12.91 -3.55
N ARG A 290 18.35 -13.97 -2.76
CA ARG A 290 18.17 -13.94 -1.31
C ARG A 290 19.49 -13.91 -0.53
N ALA A 291 20.60 -14.20 -1.21
CA ALA A 291 21.94 -14.26 -0.61
C ALA A 291 23.02 -14.19 -1.71
N PRO A 292 24.22 -13.64 -1.43
CA PRO A 292 24.59 -12.98 -0.18
C PRO A 292 23.76 -11.70 0.07
N GLU A 293 23.88 -11.09 1.26
CA GLU A 293 23.09 -9.93 1.68
C GLU A 293 23.19 -8.74 0.71
N ASP A 294 24.41 -8.37 0.32
CA ASP A 294 24.62 -7.24 -0.61
C ASP A 294 23.92 -7.46 -1.95
N ASP A 295 23.99 -8.67 -2.51
CA ASP A 295 23.32 -9.01 -3.77
C ASP A 295 21.79 -9.00 -3.59
N ALA A 296 21.30 -9.46 -2.44
CA ALA A 296 19.86 -9.43 -2.11
C ALA A 296 19.34 -7.99 -1.99
N ILE A 297 20.11 -7.08 -1.38
CA ILE A 297 19.76 -5.66 -1.28
C ILE A 297 19.69 -5.02 -2.67
N ILE A 298 20.67 -5.29 -3.55
CA ILE A 298 20.67 -4.78 -4.92
C ILE A 298 19.46 -5.32 -5.71
N ASP A 299 19.15 -6.60 -5.55
CA ASP A 299 17.96 -7.22 -6.14
C ASP A 299 16.66 -6.55 -5.64
N TYR A 300 16.55 -6.32 -4.34
CA TYR A 300 15.45 -5.58 -3.75
C TYR A 300 15.35 -4.16 -4.34
N LEU A 301 16.44 -3.43 -4.45
CA LEU A 301 16.45 -2.08 -5.03
C LEU A 301 15.99 -2.06 -6.49
N TYR A 302 16.27 -3.11 -7.25
CA TYR A 302 15.71 -3.25 -8.61
C TYR A 302 14.17 -3.34 -8.58
N HIS A 303 13.62 -4.10 -7.63
CA HIS A 303 12.17 -4.19 -7.47
C HIS A 303 11.57 -2.87 -6.93
N TRP A 304 12.23 -2.26 -5.95
CA TRP A 304 11.86 -0.96 -5.39
C TRP A 304 11.86 0.17 -6.43
N ASN A 305 12.85 0.18 -7.31
CA ASN A 305 12.90 1.15 -8.40
C ASN A 305 11.70 1.04 -9.35
N ARG A 306 11.16 -0.15 -9.56
CA ARG A 306 9.93 -0.32 -10.37
C ARG A 306 8.73 0.35 -9.72
N PHE A 307 8.61 0.28 -8.39
CA PHE A 307 7.60 1.00 -7.63
C PHE A 307 7.78 2.51 -7.76
N LEU A 308 8.98 3.02 -7.55
CA LEU A 308 9.28 4.44 -7.70
C LEU A 308 9.03 4.95 -9.12
N TRP A 309 9.32 4.14 -10.13
CA TRP A 309 9.00 4.48 -11.51
C TRP A 309 7.49 4.59 -11.75
N ALA A 310 6.71 3.68 -11.18
CA ALA A 310 5.26 3.67 -11.34
C ALA A 310 4.57 4.85 -10.65
N PHE A 311 5.01 5.20 -9.43
CA PHE A 311 4.32 6.17 -8.57
C PHE A 311 5.14 7.43 -8.26
N GLY A 312 6.32 7.59 -8.84
CA GLY A 312 7.20 8.73 -8.58
C GLY A 312 6.57 10.10 -8.88
N ASP A 313 5.68 10.17 -9.87
CA ASP A 313 4.94 11.41 -10.17
C ASP A 313 3.91 11.76 -9.08
N LEU A 314 3.44 10.80 -8.32
CA LEU A 314 2.61 11.07 -7.14
C LEU A 314 3.47 11.44 -5.93
N THR A 315 4.48 10.62 -5.60
CA THR A 315 5.27 10.75 -4.37
C THR A 315 6.14 12.00 -4.34
N ARG A 316 6.57 12.53 -5.52
CA ARG A 316 7.32 13.80 -5.61
C ARG A 316 6.47 15.03 -5.38
N HIS A 317 5.14 14.92 -5.44
CA HIS A 317 4.22 16.06 -5.36
C HIS A 317 3.28 16.01 -4.17
N ARG A 318 3.24 14.91 -3.44
CA ARG A 318 2.35 14.72 -2.27
C ARG A 318 3.08 14.07 -1.11
N PRO A 319 2.83 14.50 0.12
CA PRO A 319 3.28 13.77 1.30
C PRO A 319 2.82 12.33 1.21
N THR A 320 3.71 11.42 1.56
CA THR A 320 3.47 9.99 1.37
C THR A 320 3.77 9.25 2.66
N VAL A 321 2.90 8.33 3.05
CA VAL A 321 3.18 7.29 4.04
C VAL A 321 3.33 5.99 3.30
N THR A 322 4.48 5.36 3.41
CA THR A 322 4.78 4.03 2.87
C THR A 322 5.18 3.13 4.04
N ILE A 323 4.57 1.96 4.15
CA ILE A 323 4.90 0.97 5.17
C ILE A 323 5.15 -0.39 4.52
N PRO A 324 6.22 -1.13 4.89
CA PRO A 324 6.49 -2.44 4.31
C PRO A 324 5.54 -3.51 4.83
N ASP A 325 5.23 -4.51 4.00
CA ASP A 325 4.51 -5.71 4.40
C ASP A 325 5.38 -6.96 4.15
N ASP A 326 4.80 -8.14 4.06
CA ASP A 326 5.49 -9.41 4.00
C ASP A 326 6.30 -9.60 2.72
N HIS A 327 5.75 -9.31 1.55
CA HIS A 327 6.47 -9.42 0.28
C HIS A 327 7.64 -8.43 0.16
N ASP A 328 7.55 -7.25 0.80
CA ASP A 328 8.65 -6.28 0.84
C ASP A 328 9.91 -6.85 1.51
N VAL A 329 9.74 -7.76 2.47
CA VAL A 329 10.84 -8.47 3.14
C VAL A 329 11.01 -9.92 2.64
N TYR A 330 10.51 -10.22 1.46
CA TYR A 330 10.60 -11.51 0.79
C TYR A 330 9.98 -12.68 1.55
N HIS A 331 8.82 -12.42 2.16
CA HIS A 331 7.93 -13.43 2.75
C HIS A 331 6.64 -13.57 1.93
N GLY A 332 5.90 -14.63 2.12
CA GLY A 332 4.54 -14.78 1.58
C GLY A 332 3.46 -14.63 2.67
N ASN A 333 3.83 -14.47 3.91
CA ASN A 333 3.15 -13.97 5.10
C ASN A 333 4.21 -13.72 6.14
N ILE A 334 4.04 -12.72 7.02
CA ILE A 334 5.02 -12.43 8.05
C ILE A 334 4.39 -12.28 9.44
N TRP A 335 5.02 -12.93 10.40
CA TRP A 335 4.85 -12.72 11.82
C TRP A 335 6.21 -12.42 12.41
N GLY A 336 6.53 -11.13 12.56
CA GLY A 336 7.87 -10.67 12.91
C GLY A 336 8.34 -11.07 14.29
N ALA A 337 7.43 -11.42 15.20
CA ALA A 337 7.67 -11.99 16.53
C ALA A 337 8.75 -11.23 17.32
N GLY A 338 8.74 -9.87 17.24
CA GLY A 338 9.70 -9.01 17.92
C GLY A 338 11.07 -8.97 17.27
N GLY A 339 11.20 -9.34 16.00
CA GLY A 339 12.45 -9.25 15.25
C GLY A 339 13.33 -10.50 15.31
N LYS A 340 12.84 -11.63 15.85
CA LYS A 340 13.62 -12.87 15.89
C LYS A 340 13.95 -13.39 14.49
N SER A 341 15.01 -14.19 14.37
CA SER A 341 15.33 -14.90 13.14
C SER A 341 14.37 -16.08 12.93
N ALA A 342 13.80 -16.21 11.73
CA ALA A 342 13.03 -17.38 11.37
C ALA A 342 13.90 -18.64 11.30
N THR A 343 13.36 -19.77 11.71
CA THR A 343 14.06 -21.05 11.72
C THR A 343 13.44 -22.04 10.76
N GLY A 344 14.28 -22.77 10.01
CA GLY A 344 13.84 -23.80 9.08
C GLY A 344 13.93 -23.40 7.61
N PRO A 345 13.41 -24.24 6.67
CA PRO A 345 13.41 -23.92 5.26
C PRO A 345 12.39 -22.80 4.95
N HIS A 346 12.61 -22.06 3.87
CA HIS A 346 11.79 -20.91 3.48
C HIS A 346 10.27 -21.14 3.52
N SER A 347 9.80 -22.26 3.07
CA SER A 347 8.41 -22.68 3.24
C SER A 347 8.43 -24.01 4.00
N PRO A 348 7.94 -24.08 5.21
CA PRO A 348 7.10 -23.18 5.95
C PRO A 348 7.80 -22.28 7.01
N ALA A 349 9.04 -21.85 6.80
CA ALA A 349 9.79 -21.09 7.83
C ALA A 349 9.07 -19.81 8.26
N SER A 350 8.35 -19.12 7.34
CA SER A 350 7.56 -17.95 7.69
C SER A 350 6.52 -18.24 8.78
N ASP A 351 5.87 -19.39 8.74
CA ASP A 351 4.88 -19.78 9.75
C ASP A 351 5.47 -19.98 11.16
N ASN A 352 6.79 -20.10 11.30
CA ASN A 352 7.47 -20.23 12.61
C ASN A 352 7.77 -18.88 13.26
N GLY A 353 7.43 -17.78 12.59
CA GLY A 353 7.68 -16.40 13.05
C GLY A 353 9.13 -15.96 12.94
N GLY A 354 9.32 -14.66 12.85
CA GLY A 354 10.59 -14.01 12.63
C GLY A 354 10.91 -13.75 11.16
N TYR A 355 12.08 -13.15 10.92
CA TYR A 355 12.53 -12.77 9.57
C TYR A 355 13.41 -13.86 8.98
N ILE A 356 13.14 -14.23 7.72
CA ILE A 356 13.98 -15.17 6.93
C ILE A 356 15.22 -14.46 6.40
N GLN A 357 15.04 -13.21 5.93
CA GLN A 357 16.12 -12.39 5.44
C GLN A 357 16.97 -11.84 6.58
N SER A 358 18.21 -11.50 6.26
CA SER A 358 19.14 -10.92 7.23
C SER A 358 18.65 -9.58 7.78
N PRO A 359 19.08 -9.20 8.99
CA PRO A 359 18.73 -7.90 9.57
C PRO A 359 19.16 -6.71 8.70
N GLY A 360 20.31 -6.81 8.02
CA GLY A 360 20.78 -5.78 7.08
C GLY A 360 19.81 -5.57 5.92
N PHE A 361 19.30 -6.65 5.34
CA PHE A 361 18.25 -6.59 4.30
C PHE A 361 16.98 -5.95 4.81
N VAL A 362 16.45 -6.39 5.97
CA VAL A 362 15.23 -5.83 6.55
C VAL A 362 15.39 -4.34 6.84
N ASN A 363 16.55 -3.94 7.38
CA ASN A 363 16.85 -2.53 7.61
C ASN A 363 16.98 -1.72 6.31
N ALA A 364 17.47 -2.31 5.21
CA ALA A 364 17.47 -1.67 3.90
C ALA A 364 16.03 -1.40 3.41
N VAL A 365 15.12 -2.37 3.59
CA VAL A 365 13.69 -2.19 3.28
C VAL A 365 13.07 -1.07 4.12
N HIS A 366 13.25 -1.09 5.44
CA HIS A 366 12.77 -0.02 6.32
C HIS A 366 13.37 1.34 5.92
N ARG A 367 14.68 1.37 5.62
CA ARG A 367 15.37 2.60 5.22
C ARG A 367 14.78 3.21 3.96
N THR A 368 14.55 2.41 2.93
CA THR A 368 14.02 2.90 1.65
C THR A 368 12.56 3.31 1.74
N GLN A 369 11.77 2.60 2.53
CA GLN A 369 10.32 2.80 2.57
C GLN A 369 9.83 3.74 3.67
N THR A 370 10.57 3.89 4.79
CA THR A 370 10.04 4.60 5.98
C THR A 370 10.91 5.73 6.51
N SER A 371 12.12 5.96 6.00
CA SER A 371 13.03 6.96 6.56
C SER A 371 12.56 8.41 6.39
N HIS A 372 11.63 8.67 5.48
CA HIS A 372 10.98 9.98 5.31
C HIS A 372 9.81 10.21 6.28
N LEU A 373 9.37 9.19 7.02
CA LEU A 373 8.35 9.37 8.07
C LEU A 373 8.93 10.15 9.26
N PRO A 374 8.12 10.77 10.12
CA PRO A 374 8.58 11.27 11.41
C PRO A 374 9.36 10.21 12.18
N ASP A 375 10.16 10.66 13.14
CA ASP A 375 10.95 9.72 13.94
C ASP A 375 10.04 8.71 14.64
N PRO A 376 10.46 7.46 14.79
CA PRO A 376 9.67 6.45 15.50
C PRO A 376 9.33 6.92 16.91
N TYR A 377 8.10 6.66 17.35
CA TYR A 377 7.66 7.02 18.71
C TYR A 377 8.57 6.43 19.80
N ASP A 378 9.03 5.20 19.62
CA ASP A 378 9.96 4.53 20.51
C ASP A 378 11.13 3.94 19.67
N PRO A 379 12.22 4.72 19.46
CA PRO A 379 13.25 4.43 18.48
C PRO A 379 14.12 3.18 18.71
N PRO A 380 14.32 2.66 19.95
CA PRO A 380 15.17 1.48 20.15
C PRO A 380 14.76 0.33 19.21
N PRO A 381 15.72 -0.32 18.53
CA PRO A 381 15.41 -1.42 17.62
C PRO A 381 14.83 -2.62 18.37
N ILE A 382 14.21 -3.54 17.62
CA ILE A 382 13.80 -4.87 18.09
C ILE A 382 14.97 -5.86 18.01
N GLU A 383 14.70 -7.17 18.22
CA GLU A 383 15.76 -8.18 18.13
C GLU A 383 16.53 -8.06 16.81
N GLN A 384 17.79 -8.48 16.83
CA GLN A 384 18.74 -8.43 15.71
C GLN A 384 19.03 -6.98 15.20
N ASP A 385 18.82 -5.97 16.03
CA ASP A 385 19.00 -4.57 15.65
C ASP A 385 18.12 -4.14 14.44
N ILE A 386 16.96 -4.79 14.25
CA ILE A 386 15.97 -4.39 13.25
C ILE A 386 15.27 -3.12 13.73
N SER A 387 15.28 -2.10 12.89
CA SER A 387 14.66 -0.80 13.16
C SER A 387 13.15 -0.88 13.28
N VAL A 388 12.56 0.07 14.00
CA VAL A 388 11.12 0.27 14.09
C VAL A 388 10.73 1.55 13.35
N TYR A 389 9.44 1.67 12.94
CA TYR A 389 8.98 2.85 12.18
C TYR A 389 7.60 3.37 12.62
N TYR A 390 6.92 2.73 13.56
CA TYR A 390 5.61 3.22 14.00
C TYR A 390 5.72 4.60 14.64
N THR A 391 4.84 5.50 14.20
CA THR A 391 4.92 6.92 14.52
C THR A 391 3.57 7.63 14.33
N ASN A 392 3.48 8.89 14.72
CA ASN A 392 2.41 9.80 14.38
C ASN A 392 2.83 10.72 13.22
N VAL A 393 1.97 10.87 12.23
CA VAL A 393 2.10 11.88 11.17
C VAL A 393 0.96 12.88 11.34
N GLU A 394 1.26 14.16 11.51
CA GLU A 394 0.26 15.22 11.55
C GLU A 394 0.33 16.06 10.28
N PHE A 395 -0.72 16.04 9.48
CA PHE A 395 -0.79 16.80 8.24
C PHE A 395 -2.23 17.21 7.90
N GLY A 396 -2.43 18.47 7.48
CA GLY A 396 -3.75 18.99 7.13
C GLY A 396 -4.77 19.00 8.28
N GLY A 397 -4.29 18.99 9.53
CA GLY A 397 -5.11 18.90 10.73
C GLY A 397 -5.64 17.47 11.00
N ILE A 398 -5.03 16.47 10.41
CA ILE A 398 -5.32 15.07 10.67
C ILE A 398 -4.11 14.41 11.31
N SER A 399 -4.36 13.66 12.40
CA SER A 399 -3.34 12.89 13.11
C SER A 399 -3.44 11.42 12.68
N PHE A 400 -2.38 10.93 12.02
CA PHE A 400 -2.28 9.56 11.50
C PHE A 400 -1.40 8.71 12.39
N ALA A 401 -1.96 7.71 13.08
CA ALA A 401 -1.17 6.68 13.73
C ALA A 401 -0.71 5.65 12.69
N VAL A 402 0.57 5.65 12.37
CA VAL A 402 1.20 4.68 11.46
C VAL A 402 1.70 3.49 12.27
N LEU A 403 1.22 2.29 11.97
CA LEU A 403 1.56 1.07 12.69
C LEU A 403 2.62 0.22 11.97
N ALA A 404 3.31 -0.57 12.76
CA ALA A 404 4.16 -1.67 12.31
C ALA A 404 3.56 -3.00 12.80
N ASP A 405 2.34 -3.32 12.33
CA ASP A 405 1.55 -4.41 12.88
C ASP A 405 2.14 -5.81 12.61
N ARG A 406 3.05 -5.95 11.64
CA ARG A 406 3.75 -7.20 11.36
C ARG A 406 4.93 -7.46 12.33
N GLN A 407 5.64 -6.40 12.78
CA GLN A 407 6.91 -6.54 13.49
C GLN A 407 6.82 -7.31 14.82
N PHE A 408 5.73 -7.13 15.56
CA PHE A 408 5.57 -7.72 16.89
C PHE A 408 4.63 -8.93 16.90
N LYS A 409 3.87 -9.15 15.84
CA LYS A 409 2.84 -10.17 15.75
C LYS A 409 3.44 -11.56 15.97
N SER A 410 2.85 -12.33 16.89
CA SER A 410 3.24 -13.70 17.19
C SER A 410 2.96 -14.65 16.04
N SER A 411 3.79 -15.69 15.88
CA SER A 411 3.49 -16.79 14.99
C SER A 411 2.34 -17.66 15.51
N PRO A 412 1.28 -17.89 14.70
CA PRO A 412 0.21 -18.77 15.12
C PRO A 412 0.66 -20.24 15.22
N ARG A 413 1.61 -20.67 14.40
CA ARG A 413 2.10 -22.05 14.36
C ARG A 413 2.86 -22.44 15.63
N ASP A 414 3.70 -21.54 16.15
CA ASP A 414 4.46 -21.79 17.37
C ASP A 414 3.56 -21.91 18.60
N LEU A 415 2.49 -21.10 18.63
CA LEU A 415 1.56 -21.05 19.77
C LEU A 415 0.48 -22.13 19.74
N MET A 416 0.08 -22.55 18.53
CA MET A 416 -1.06 -23.45 18.32
C MET A 416 -0.69 -24.63 17.40
N PRO A 417 0.27 -25.48 17.78
CA PRO A 417 0.74 -26.58 16.94
C PRO A 417 -0.37 -27.55 16.53
N GLU A 418 -1.43 -27.68 17.34
CA GLU A 418 -2.59 -28.53 17.04
C GLU A 418 -3.48 -28.01 15.91
N ALA A 419 -3.35 -26.73 15.53
CA ALA A 419 -4.04 -26.15 14.38
C ALA A 419 -3.42 -26.58 13.05
N GLU A 420 -2.18 -27.09 13.08
CA GLU A 420 -1.41 -27.48 11.87
C GLU A 420 -1.32 -26.33 10.84
N ILE A 421 -0.97 -25.13 11.32
CA ILE A 421 -0.91 -23.93 10.50
C ILE A 421 0.07 -24.10 9.33
N TRP A 422 -0.40 -23.72 8.15
CA TRP A 422 0.36 -23.66 6.92
C TRP A 422 0.01 -22.38 6.16
N ASN A 423 1.00 -21.55 5.92
CA ASN A 423 0.82 -20.25 5.27
C ASN A 423 -0.33 -19.42 5.90
N GLY A 424 -0.38 -19.40 7.24
CA GLY A 424 -1.40 -18.69 8.01
C GLY A 424 -2.74 -19.44 8.17
N TRP A 425 -2.96 -20.55 7.46
CA TRP A 425 -4.24 -21.26 7.44
C TRP A 425 -4.19 -22.59 8.25
N PRO A 426 -5.17 -22.85 9.14
CA PRO A 426 -5.23 -24.13 9.85
C PRO A 426 -5.66 -25.26 8.92
N ARG A 427 -4.87 -26.34 8.89
CA ARG A 427 -5.16 -27.56 8.12
C ARG A 427 -5.89 -28.64 8.91
N ASN A 428 -5.91 -28.54 10.24
CA ASN A 428 -6.70 -29.43 11.07
C ASN A 428 -8.19 -29.08 10.98
N ALA A 429 -8.97 -29.94 10.32
CA ALA A 429 -10.41 -29.74 10.11
C ALA A 429 -11.24 -29.69 11.41
N ASN A 430 -10.68 -30.15 12.53
CA ASN A 430 -11.33 -30.13 13.86
C ASN A 430 -10.88 -28.93 14.70
N TRP A 431 -10.06 -28.04 14.15
CA TRP A 431 -9.63 -26.82 14.79
C TRP A 431 -10.69 -25.73 14.59
N ASP A 432 -11.08 -25.10 15.69
CA ASP A 432 -11.96 -23.93 15.69
C ASP A 432 -11.22 -22.74 16.33
N ALA A 433 -10.89 -21.74 15.52
CA ALA A 433 -10.14 -20.59 15.97
C ALA A 433 -10.98 -19.65 16.87
N ALA A 434 -12.31 -19.65 16.73
CA ALA A 434 -13.18 -18.87 17.60
C ALA A 434 -13.19 -19.40 19.04
N GLU A 435 -13.00 -20.72 19.22
CA GLU A 435 -12.95 -21.35 20.54
C GLU A 435 -11.54 -21.46 21.13
N LYS A 436 -10.51 -21.64 20.27
CA LYS A 436 -9.15 -22.03 20.68
C LYS A 436 -8.05 -21.09 20.18
N GLY A 437 -8.39 -20.12 19.32
CA GLY A 437 -7.39 -19.25 18.68
C GLY A 437 -6.85 -18.14 19.57
N ASP A 438 -7.57 -17.73 20.61
CA ASP A 438 -7.13 -16.62 21.48
C ASP A 438 -6.14 -17.12 22.55
N HIS A 439 -4.91 -17.40 22.09
CA HIS A 439 -3.86 -17.89 22.97
C HIS A 439 -3.37 -16.77 23.91
N PRO A 440 -3.22 -17.02 25.25
CA PRO A 440 -2.88 -15.97 26.21
C PRO A 440 -1.51 -15.30 25.97
N ASP A 441 -0.57 -16.00 25.34
CA ASP A 441 0.76 -15.47 25.00
C ASP A 441 0.82 -14.85 23.59
N ALA A 442 -0.32 -14.81 22.88
CA ALA A 442 -0.34 -14.25 21.53
C ALA A 442 -0.27 -12.72 21.57
N VAL A 443 0.67 -12.17 20.84
CA VAL A 443 0.90 -10.73 20.70
C VAL A 443 0.46 -10.29 19.32
N LEU A 444 -0.24 -9.15 19.22
CA LEU A 444 -0.52 -8.46 17.96
C LEU A 444 0.46 -7.30 17.78
N LEU A 445 0.24 -6.18 18.45
CA LEU A 445 1.08 -4.98 18.30
C LEU A 445 2.21 -4.88 19.34
N GLY A 446 2.16 -5.67 20.41
CA GLY A 446 3.09 -5.55 21.53
C GLY A 446 2.85 -4.32 22.42
N ASP A 447 3.43 -4.35 23.63
CA ASP A 447 3.21 -3.28 24.63
C ASP A 447 3.75 -1.91 24.17
N ARG A 448 4.83 -1.88 23.38
CA ARG A 448 5.43 -0.66 22.87
C ARG A 448 4.46 0.12 21.98
N GLN A 449 3.85 -0.55 20.98
CA GLN A 449 2.87 0.10 20.11
C GLN A 449 1.53 0.36 20.81
N LEU A 450 1.11 -0.50 21.76
CA LEU A 450 -0.09 -0.22 22.56
C LEU A 450 0.10 1.01 23.44
N THR A 451 1.30 1.24 23.99
CA THR A 451 1.63 2.47 24.73
C THR A 451 1.58 3.70 23.83
N PHE A 452 2.16 3.61 22.64
CA PHE A 452 2.05 4.65 21.62
C PHE A 452 0.59 4.98 21.31
N LEU A 453 -0.22 3.97 21.03
CA LEU A 453 -1.62 4.16 20.67
C LEU A 453 -2.47 4.72 21.83
N ASP A 454 -2.20 4.31 23.04
CA ASP A 454 -2.90 4.84 24.22
C ASP A 454 -2.60 6.33 24.45
N GLN A 455 -1.36 6.74 24.17
CA GLN A 455 -0.98 8.16 24.21
C GLN A 455 -1.56 8.92 23.02
N TRP A 456 -1.42 8.40 21.81
CA TRP A 456 -2.00 9.00 20.62
C TRP A 456 -3.52 9.23 20.73
N ALA A 457 -4.25 8.31 21.35
CA ALA A 457 -5.70 8.46 21.56
C ALA A 457 -6.04 9.71 22.38
N LYS A 458 -5.18 10.09 23.35
CA LYS A 458 -5.36 11.22 24.27
C LYS A 458 -4.86 12.54 23.71
N GLU A 459 -3.73 12.51 23.01
CA GLU A 459 -3.04 13.70 22.54
C GLU A 459 -3.66 14.19 21.22
N TRP A 460 -3.88 15.49 21.15
CA TRP A 460 -4.37 16.19 19.97
C TRP A 460 -3.47 17.39 19.72
N GLY A 461 -2.93 17.52 18.53
CA GLY A 461 -2.23 18.71 18.08
C GLY A 461 -3.11 19.96 18.18
N SER A 462 -2.51 21.12 18.08
CA SER A 462 -3.21 22.41 18.21
C SER A 462 -4.36 22.56 17.23
N ASP A 463 -4.19 22.05 16.01
CA ASP A 463 -5.15 22.15 14.89
C ASP A 463 -5.73 20.81 14.45
N SER A 464 -5.30 19.69 15.03
CA SER A 464 -5.80 18.34 14.70
C SER A 464 -7.30 18.22 14.98
N TRP A 465 -8.07 17.84 13.97
CA TRP A 465 -9.52 17.75 14.05
C TRP A 465 -10.05 16.33 13.74
N MET A 466 -9.23 15.43 13.23
CA MET A 466 -9.56 14.04 12.90
C MET A 466 -8.39 13.12 13.25
N LYS A 467 -8.68 11.88 13.56
CA LYS A 467 -7.68 10.82 13.77
C LYS A 467 -7.94 9.64 12.86
N VAL A 468 -6.87 9.13 12.25
CA VAL A 468 -6.88 7.98 11.34
C VAL A 468 -5.78 7.01 11.74
N MET A 469 -6.07 5.72 11.75
CA MET A 469 -5.06 4.68 11.96
C MET A 469 -4.71 4.07 10.61
N LEU A 470 -3.42 3.92 10.34
CA LEU A 470 -2.87 3.31 9.13
C LEU A 470 -2.08 2.06 9.49
N SER A 471 -2.41 0.93 8.87
CA SER A 471 -1.67 -0.32 9.07
C SER A 471 -1.65 -1.18 7.81
N GLN A 472 -0.91 -2.29 7.84
CA GLN A 472 -0.92 -3.24 6.74
C GLN A 472 -2.28 -3.94 6.65
N THR A 473 -2.81 -4.44 7.77
CA THR A 473 -3.90 -5.42 7.76
C THR A 473 -5.09 -5.00 8.63
N LEU A 474 -6.30 -5.38 8.20
CA LEU A 474 -7.57 -5.11 8.89
C LEU A 474 -7.69 -5.87 10.21
N PHE A 475 -8.29 -5.26 11.25
CA PHE A 475 -8.63 -5.90 12.53
C PHE A 475 -9.92 -6.75 12.46
N ALA A 476 -10.11 -7.44 11.36
CA ALA A 476 -11.15 -8.43 11.11
C ALA A 476 -10.70 -9.37 9.98
N ASN A 477 -11.28 -10.55 9.90
CA ASN A 477 -11.03 -11.45 8.78
C ASN A 477 -12.24 -11.52 7.84
N VAL A 478 -12.24 -10.67 6.79
CA VAL A 478 -13.28 -10.66 5.77
C VAL A 478 -12.91 -11.67 4.67
N ALA A 479 -12.99 -12.95 4.97
CA ALA A 479 -12.68 -14.00 4.02
C ALA A 479 -13.53 -15.25 4.22
N THR A 480 -13.87 -15.92 3.11
CA THR A 480 -14.55 -17.22 3.09
C THR A 480 -13.90 -18.15 2.07
N ILE A 481 -13.98 -19.44 2.33
CA ILE A 481 -13.52 -20.50 1.43
C ILE A 481 -14.59 -21.58 1.25
N PRO A 482 -14.56 -22.37 0.19
CA PRO A 482 -15.42 -23.55 0.05
C PRO A 482 -15.29 -24.50 1.25
N VAL A 483 -16.40 -25.13 1.67
CA VAL A 483 -16.44 -25.99 2.86
C VAL A 483 -15.51 -27.20 2.78
N ASP A 484 -15.18 -27.65 1.57
CA ASP A 484 -14.28 -28.76 1.26
C ASP A 484 -12.80 -28.35 1.17
N GLN A 485 -12.48 -27.06 1.27
CA GLN A 485 -11.11 -26.55 1.32
C GLN A 485 -10.68 -26.29 2.76
N PHE A 486 -9.39 -26.49 3.04
CA PHE A 486 -8.80 -26.30 4.38
C PHE A 486 -7.88 -25.09 4.46
N ASP A 487 -7.26 -24.72 3.34
CA ASP A 487 -6.32 -23.59 3.30
C ASP A 487 -6.56 -22.69 2.09
N GLY A 488 -5.82 -21.58 2.04
CA GLY A 488 -5.93 -20.59 0.98
C GLY A 488 -5.35 -20.99 -0.37
N SER A 489 -4.68 -22.14 -0.49
CA SER A 489 -3.93 -22.52 -1.72
C SER A 489 -4.81 -22.59 -2.98
N GLY A 490 -6.09 -22.89 -2.82
CA GLY A 490 -7.06 -22.94 -3.91
C GLY A 490 -7.64 -21.59 -4.35
N ILE A 491 -7.44 -20.51 -3.57
CA ILE A 491 -8.10 -19.21 -3.82
C ILE A 491 -7.91 -18.68 -5.25
N PRO A 492 -6.70 -18.67 -5.83
CA PRO A 492 -6.50 -18.18 -7.19
C PRO A 492 -7.28 -18.90 -8.28
N GLY A 493 -7.62 -20.17 -8.05
CA GLY A 493 -8.33 -21.02 -9.00
C GLY A 493 -9.84 -21.15 -8.75
N LEU A 494 -10.38 -20.48 -7.74
CA LEU A 494 -11.81 -20.56 -7.44
C LEU A 494 -12.64 -19.88 -8.54
N PRO A 495 -13.75 -20.50 -8.99
CA PRO A 495 -14.61 -19.91 -9.99
C PRO A 495 -15.24 -18.60 -9.48
N ILE A 496 -15.49 -17.68 -10.41
CA ILE A 496 -16.21 -16.45 -10.15
C ILE A 496 -17.71 -16.75 -10.28
N PRO A 497 -18.51 -16.56 -9.24
CA PRO A 497 -19.95 -16.78 -9.33
C PRO A 497 -20.62 -15.68 -10.16
N PRO A 498 -21.80 -15.96 -10.75
CA PRO A 498 -22.60 -14.92 -11.41
C PRO A 498 -22.94 -13.77 -10.44
N ALA A 499 -22.93 -12.53 -10.97
CA ALA A 499 -23.20 -11.34 -10.18
C ALA A 499 -24.61 -11.38 -9.53
N GLY A 500 -24.69 -11.05 -8.25
CA GLY A 500 -25.95 -10.98 -7.50
C GLY A 500 -26.52 -12.33 -7.03
N GLU A 501 -25.94 -13.45 -7.42
CA GLU A 501 -26.39 -14.76 -6.94
C GLU A 501 -25.92 -15.00 -5.49
N ILE A 502 -26.80 -15.64 -4.69
CA ILE A 502 -26.44 -16.10 -3.35
C ILE A 502 -25.58 -17.37 -3.49
N VAL A 503 -24.33 -17.25 -3.11
CA VAL A 503 -23.35 -18.32 -3.15
C VAL A 503 -23.50 -19.20 -1.91
N THR A 504 -23.58 -20.49 -2.08
CA THR A 504 -23.70 -21.49 -1.00
C THR A 504 -22.49 -22.42 -0.97
N GLY A 505 -22.30 -23.15 0.14
CA GLY A 505 -21.17 -24.09 0.26
C GLY A 505 -19.84 -23.44 0.62
N TYR A 506 -19.87 -22.24 1.16
CA TYR A 506 -18.73 -21.55 1.74
C TYR A 506 -18.78 -21.58 3.26
N LYS A 507 -17.62 -21.48 3.89
CA LYS A 507 -17.43 -21.27 5.34
C LYS A 507 -16.51 -20.09 5.56
N LYS A 508 -16.60 -19.49 6.75
CA LYS A 508 -15.71 -18.43 7.19
C LYS A 508 -14.27 -18.96 7.26
N ALA A 509 -13.35 -18.21 6.73
CA ALA A 509 -11.93 -18.53 6.77
C ALA A 509 -11.33 -18.20 8.13
N MET A 510 -10.28 -18.92 8.49
CA MET A 510 -9.45 -18.65 9.68
C MET A 510 -8.04 -18.30 9.20
N ASP A 511 -7.93 -17.15 8.54
CA ASP A 511 -6.67 -16.66 7.98
C ASP A 511 -5.93 -15.83 9.04
N HIS A 512 -4.91 -16.43 9.68
CA HIS A 512 -4.13 -15.79 10.75
C HIS A 512 -3.24 -14.66 10.27
N ASP A 513 -3.15 -14.47 8.96
CA ASP A 513 -2.49 -13.32 8.37
C ASP A 513 -3.25 -12.02 8.71
N SER A 514 -4.59 -12.05 8.68
CA SER A 514 -5.40 -10.91 9.12
C SER A 514 -5.19 -10.56 10.60
N ASN A 515 -5.36 -9.28 10.95
CA ASN A 515 -5.34 -8.82 12.33
C ASN A 515 -6.66 -9.09 13.09
N GLY A 516 -7.53 -9.94 12.56
CA GLY A 516 -8.60 -10.58 13.33
C GLY A 516 -8.07 -11.52 14.41
N TRP A 517 -6.82 -11.98 14.25
CA TRP A 517 -6.09 -12.79 15.22
C TRP A 517 -4.82 -12.07 15.71
N PRO A 518 -4.41 -12.21 16.99
CA PRO A 518 -5.15 -12.80 18.13
C PRO A 518 -6.27 -11.87 18.63
N GLN A 519 -7.39 -12.47 19.07
CA GLN A 519 -8.63 -11.76 19.39
C GLN A 519 -8.45 -10.75 20.54
N THR A 520 -7.80 -11.13 21.63
CA THR A 520 -7.51 -10.23 22.77
C THR A 520 -6.62 -9.05 22.33
N GLY A 521 -5.58 -9.30 21.53
CA GLY A 521 -4.74 -8.26 20.96
C GLY A 521 -5.52 -7.30 20.05
N ARG A 522 -6.33 -7.86 19.17
CA ARG A 522 -7.25 -7.13 18.29
C ARG A 522 -8.21 -6.24 19.07
N ASN A 523 -8.84 -6.77 20.12
CA ASN A 523 -9.82 -6.04 20.92
C ASN A 523 -9.20 -4.84 21.66
N LYS A 524 -7.92 -4.93 22.07
CA LYS A 524 -7.19 -3.78 22.63
C LYS A 524 -7.05 -2.64 21.63
N VAL A 525 -6.74 -2.95 20.36
CA VAL A 525 -6.57 -1.94 19.31
C VAL A 525 -7.91 -1.33 18.90
N VAL A 526 -8.94 -2.16 18.74
CA VAL A 526 -10.31 -1.70 18.45
C VAL A 526 -10.84 -0.79 19.56
N ASP A 527 -10.47 -1.04 20.81
CA ASP A 527 -10.78 -0.14 21.93
C ASP A 527 -10.07 1.22 21.83
N VAL A 528 -8.82 1.24 21.36
CA VAL A 528 -8.13 2.50 21.10
C VAL A 528 -8.82 3.31 20.00
N LEU A 529 -9.17 2.67 18.87
CA LEU A 529 -9.94 3.31 17.80
C LEU A 529 -11.22 3.96 18.34
N ARG A 530 -11.96 3.23 19.17
CA ARG A 530 -13.18 3.72 19.81
C ARG A 530 -12.91 4.93 20.70
N ARG A 531 -11.89 4.87 21.57
CA ARG A 531 -11.52 5.96 22.47
C ARG A 531 -11.01 7.20 21.75
N ALA A 532 -10.32 7.02 20.62
CA ALA A 532 -9.80 8.10 19.78
C ALA A 532 -10.83 8.67 18.79
N ARG A 533 -12.02 8.09 18.66
CA ARG A 533 -13.00 8.40 17.61
C ARG A 533 -12.40 8.31 16.21
N ALA A 534 -11.48 7.39 16.03
CA ALA A 534 -10.74 7.18 14.82
C ALA A 534 -11.37 6.11 13.93
N PHE A 535 -11.01 6.12 12.66
CA PHE A 535 -11.25 5.02 11.75
C PHE A 535 -9.91 4.46 11.23
N HIS A 536 -9.97 3.33 10.59
CA HIS A 536 -8.80 2.55 10.18
C HIS A 536 -8.76 2.34 8.67
N VAL A 537 -7.59 2.53 8.07
CA VAL A 537 -7.31 2.26 6.65
C VAL A 537 -6.18 1.24 6.55
N ALA A 538 -6.37 0.19 5.75
CA ALA A 538 -5.43 -0.91 5.59
C ALA A 538 -5.42 -1.50 4.18
N GLY A 539 -4.50 -2.44 3.92
CA GLY A 539 -4.33 -3.18 2.68
C GLY A 539 -4.27 -4.70 2.86
N ASP A 540 -3.30 -5.37 2.25
CA ASP A 540 -2.89 -6.76 2.37
C ASP A 540 -3.96 -7.82 1.97
N GLN A 541 -5.18 -7.69 2.45
CA GLN A 541 -6.20 -8.75 2.37
C GLN A 541 -6.68 -9.09 0.94
N HIS A 542 -6.21 -8.38 -0.07
CA HIS A 542 -6.57 -8.61 -1.47
C HIS A 542 -8.09 -8.65 -1.74
N LEU A 543 -8.86 -8.00 -0.87
CA LEU A 543 -10.31 -7.89 -0.97
C LEU A 543 -10.74 -6.52 -0.44
N GLY A 544 -10.99 -5.56 -1.34
CA GLY A 544 -11.53 -4.27 -0.95
C GLY A 544 -12.77 -4.47 -0.09
N SER A 545 -12.78 -3.94 1.13
CA SER A 545 -13.90 -4.13 2.05
C SER A 545 -14.00 -2.99 3.07
N THR A 546 -15.24 -2.65 3.44
CA THR A 546 -15.52 -1.73 4.53
C THR A 546 -16.34 -2.45 5.60
N VAL A 547 -15.86 -2.40 6.82
CA VAL A 547 -16.54 -2.98 7.98
C VAL A 547 -16.70 -1.95 9.09
N ARG A 548 -17.71 -2.13 9.92
CA ARG A 548 -17.77 -1.54 11.25
C ARG A 548 -17.37 -2.61 12.27
N TYR A 549 -16.39 -2.28 13.08
CA TYR A 549 -15.90 -3.20 14.11
C TYR A 549 -16.91 -3.38 15.26
N GLY A 550 -16.88 -4.54 15.86
CA GLY A 550 -17.49 -4.80 17.15
C GLY A 550 -16.46 -5.42 18.09
N LYS A 551 -16.48 -5.02 19.36
CA LYS A 551 -15.67 -5.59 20.43
C LYS A 551 -16.51 -6.56 21.27
N ASP A 552 -17.51 -6.02 21.96
CA ASP A 552 -18.40 -6.77 22.85
C ASP A 552 -19.75 -7.07 22.19
N ALA A 553 -20.12 -6.29 21.18
CA ALA A 553 -21.32 -6.41 20.38
C ALA A 553 -21.08 -5.93 18.94
N PHE A 554 -22.02 -6.21 18.04
CA PHE A 554 -21.97 -5.62 16.70
C PHE A 554 -22.08 -4.10 16.77
N GLN A 555 -21.30 -3.42 15.92
CA GLN A 555 -21.31 -1.96 15.72
C GLN A 555 -20.92 -1.13 16.95
N ASP A 556 -20.29 -1.69 17.97
CA ASP A 556 -19.88 -0.96 19.16
C ASP A 556 -18.46 -0.39 19.11
N ALA A 557 -17.90 -0.27 17.88
CA ALA A 557 -16.63 0.39 17.61
C ALA A 557 -16.63 1.11 16.25
N GLY A 558 -15.47 1.63 15.85
CA GLY A 558 -15.27 2.41 14.62
C GLY A 558 -15.24 1.59 13.34
N TYR A 559 -14.82 2.24 12.27
CA TYR A 559 -14.82 1.69 10.91
C TYR A 559 -13.43 1.25 10.48
N GLY A 560 -13.38 0.21 9.65
CA GLY A 560 -12.17 -0.24 8.96
C GLY A 560 -12.40 -0.34 7.47
N PHE A 561 -11.44 0.15 6.69
CA PHE A 561 -11.45 0.13 5.24
C PHE A 561 -10.18 -0.55 4.73
N VAL A 562 -10.33 -1.70 4.10
CA VAL A 562 -9.29 -2.31 3.26
C VAL A 562 -9.47 -1.78 1.85
N VAL A 563 -8.43 -1.12 1.34
CA VAL A 563 -8.46 -0.64 -0.05
C VAL A 563 -8.22 -1.79 -1.03
N PRO A 564 -8.83 -1.75 -2.23
CA PRO A 564 -8.56 -2.77 -3.24
C PRO A 564 -7.07 -2.81 -3.61
N SER A 565 -6.54 -4.00 -3.88
CA SER A 565 -5.18 -4.16 -4.41
C SER A 565 -5.07 -3.57 -5.80
N ILE A 566 -3.97 -2.89 -6.11
CA ILE A 566 -3.73 -2.37 -7.47
C ILE A 566 -3.70 -3.50 -8.50
N ALA A 567 -3.06 -4.60 -8.14
CA ALA A 567 -3.03 -5.81 -8.96
C ALA A 567 -3.07 -7.04 -8.07
N ASN A 568 -4.07 -7.87 -8.24
CA ASN A 568 -4.41 -8.96 -7.33
C ASN A 568 -4.25 -10.33 -8.00
N ILE A 569 -3.36 -11.17 -7.46
CA ILE A 569 -3.23 -12.55 -7.91
C ILE A 569 -3.80 -13.57 -6.91
N TRP A 570 -4.18 -13.11 -5.72
CA TRP A 570 -4.75 -13.93 -4.64
C TRP A 570 -6.10 -13.38 -4.19
N PRO A 571 -7.16 -13.46 -5.04
CA PRO A 571 -8.44 -12.78 -4.82
C PRO A 571 -9.25 -13.48 -3.72
N ARG A 572 -9.06 -13.06 -2.47
CA ARG A 572 -9.97 -13.46 -1.38
C ARG A 572 -11.40 -13.07 -1.75
N ARG A 573 -12.38 -13.65 -1.06
CA ARG A 573 -13.81 -13.41 -1.29
C ARG A 573 -14.60 -13.52 0.00
N TRP A 574 -15.71 -12.83 0.06
CA TRP A 574 -16.63 -12.86 1.17
C TRP A 574 -18.02 -13.32 0.71
N PHE A 575 -18.31 -14.60 0.93
CA PHE A 575 -19.61 -15.22 0.71
C PHE A 575 -20.04 -15.93 2.01
N PRO A 576 -20.62 -15.18 2.98
CA PRO A 576 -20.96 -15.73 4.27
C PRO A 576 -21.96 -16.88 4.13
N PRO A 577 -21.90 -17.91 5.00
CA PRO A 577 -22.79 -19.06 4.92
C PRO A 577 -24.27 -18.70 5.16
N GLU A 578 -24.53 -17.55 5.75
CA GLU A 578 -25.86 -17.09 6.12
C GLU A 578 -26.04 -15.61 5.69
N VAL A 579 -27.22 -15.28 5.17
CA VAL A 579 -27.61 -13.90 4.92
C VAL A 579 -27.94 -13.24 6.26
N SER A 580 -27.31 -12.10 6.53
CA SER A 580 -27.55 -11.38 7.80
C SER A 580 -28.98 -10.81 7.86
N PRO A 581 -29.69 -10.98 8.99
CA PRO A 581 -31.00 -10.37 9.20
C PRO A 581 -30.94 -8.84 9.38
N THR A 582 -29.75 -8.29 9.68
CA THR A 582 -29.54 -6.85 9.88
C THR A 582 -29.09 -6.13 8.60
N ARG A 583 -28.95 -6.86 7.50
CA ARG A 583 -28.57 -6.31 6.19
C ARG A 583 -29.59 -5.25 5.73
N ASP A 584 -29.10 -4.15 5.15
CA ASP A 584 -29.94 -3.24 4.40
C ASP A 584 -30.52 -3.98 3.15
N PRO A 585 -31.82 -3.99 2.92
CA PRO A 585 -32.42 -4.67 1.78
C PRO A 585 -31.86 -4.25 0.42
N GLU A 586 -31.42 -3.01 0.27
CA GLU A 586 -30.87 -2.47 -0.98
C GLU A 586 -29.38 -2.80 -1.17
N ALA A 587 -28.65 -3.16 -0.09
CA ALA A 587 -27.26 -3.54 -0.16
C ALA A 587 -27.06 -5.00 -0.60
N SER A 588 -25.84 -5.35 -0.96
CA SER A 588 -25.44 -6.70 -1.35
C SER A 588 -25.82 -7.74 -0.30
N TRP A 589 -26.17 -8.96 -0.75
CA TRP A 589 -26.68 -10.03 0.13
C TRP A 589 -25.71 -10.46 1.22
N TYR A 590 -24.43 -10.21 1.04
CA TYR A 590 -23.33 -10.61 1.95
C TYR A 590 -22.98 -9.54 3.00
N THR A 591 -23.70 -8.42 3.03
CA THR A 591 -23.52 -7.34 4.02
C THR A 591 -24.29 -7.62 5.33
N GLY A 592 -24.12 -6.75 6.32
CA GLY A 592 -24.76 -6.84 7.64
C GLY A 592 -23.88 -7.46 8.73
N ASP A 593 -24.46 -7.84 9.83
CA ASP A 593 -23.77 -8.34 11.03
C ASP A 593 -23.31 -9.78 10.84
N HIS A 594 -22.02 -10.02 11.02
CA HIS A 594 -21.40 -11.35 10.94
C HIS A 594 -20.30 -11.49 12.00
N LEU A 595 -20.09 -12.71 12.47
CA LEU A 595 -18.83 -13.05 13.12
C LEU A 595 -17.82 -13.45 12.05
N ASP A 596 -16.56 -13.08 12.19
CA ASP A 596 -15.50 -13.60 11.33
C ASP A 596 -15.08 -15.03 11.70
N GLY A 597 -14.04 -15.58 11.09
CA GLY A 597 -13.53 -16.94 11.37
C GLY A 597 -12.91 -17.12 12.77
N PHE A 598 -12.63 -16.02 13.47
CA PHE A 598 -12.10 -15.99 14.83
C PHE A 598 -13.17 -15.67 15.88
N GLY A 599 -14.43 -15.50 15.46
CA GLY A 599 -15.54 -15.14 16.32
C GLY A 599 -15.63 -13.65 16.66
N ASN A 600 -14.84 -12.78 16.00
CA ASN A 600 -14.94 -11.34 16.18
C ASN A 600 -16.23 -10.79 15.57
N HIS A 601 -16.88 -9.86 16.26
CA HIS A 601 -18.01 -9.12 15.71
C HIS A 601 -17.57 -8.16 14.62
N MET A 602 -18.24 -8.20 13.49
CA MET A 602 -18.08 -7.20 12.41
C MET A 602 -19.41 -6.99 11.69
N THR A 603 -19.70 -5.75 11.32
CA THR A 603 -20.78 -5.43 10.39
C THR A 603 -20.17 -5.11 9.06
N VAL A 604 -20.39 -5.95 8.06
CA VAL A 604 -19.88 -5.78 6.71
C VAL A 604 -20.76 -4.78 5.97
N LEU A 605 -20.17 -3.69 5.48
CA LEU A 605 -20.88 -2.60 4.81
C LEU A 605 -20.75 -2.70 3.29
N ALA A 606 -19.55 -3.01 2.81
CA ALA A 606 -19.26 -3.16 1.38
C ALA A 606 -18.10 -4.12 1.16
N VAL A 607 -18.12 -4.88 0.05
CA VAL A 607 -17.04 -5.81 -0.34
C VAL A 607 -16.93 -5.87 -1.86
N ALA A 608 -15.71 -5.67 -2.38
CA ALA A 608 -15.38 -5.84 -3.79
C ALA A 608 -15.05 -7.31 -4.10
N ASN A 609 -16.05 -8.18 -4.06
CA ASN A 609 -15.89 -9.59 -4.42
C ASN A 609 -15.46 -9.76 -5.89
N PRO A 610 -14.63 -10.77 -6.24
CA PRO A 610 -14.31 -11.10 -7.62
C PRO A 610 -15.57 -11.21 -8.49
N VAL A 611 -15.54 -10.54 -9.64
CA VAL A 611 -16.66 -10.48 -10.59
C VAL A 611 -16.16 -10.73 -12.00
N ASN A 612 -17.04 -11.23 -12.89
CA ASN A 612 -16.74 -11.19 -14.32
C ASN A 612 -16.87 -9.73 -14.78
N SER A 613 -15.73 -9.07 -14.96
CA SER A 613 -15.66 -7.65 -15.30
C SER A 613 -16.01 -7.36 -16.76
N GLU A 614 -15.97 -8.37 -17.63
CA GLU A 614 -16.05 -8.20 -19.09
C GLU A 614 -15.00 -7.23 -19.67
N VAL A 615 -13.97 -6.91 -18.90
CA VAL A 615 -12.89 -6.00 -19.27
C VAL A 615 -11.58 -6.80 -19.43
N GLU A 616 -10.89 -6.61 -20.53
CA GLU A 616 -9.58 -7.23 -20.76
C GLU A 616 -8.44 -6.37 -20.18
N PRO A 617 -7.45 -6.99 -19.53
CA PRO A 617 -7.28 -8.44 -19.34
C PRO A 617 -8.08 -8.98 -18.15
N THR A 618 -8.92 -9.99 -18.39
CA THR A 618 -9.74 -10.63 -17.35
C THR A 618 -8.89 -11.23 -16.23
N ALA A 619 -7.66 -11.69 -16.54
CA ALA A 619 -6.69 -12.16 -15.54
C ALA A 619 -6.37 -11.12 -14.45
N LEU A 620 -6.55 -9.84 -14.74
CA LEU A 620 -6.40 -8.73 -13.80
C LEU A 620 -7.76 -8.26 -13.28
N TYR A 621 -8.66 -7.88 -14.17
CA TYR A 621 -9.85 -7.12 -13.81
C TYR A 621 -10.95 -7.95 -13.16
N ASP A 622 -11.06 -9.25 -13.45
CA ASP A 622 -12.01 -10.12 -12.76
C ASP A 622 -11.70 -10.33 -11.27
N ARG A 623 -10.50 -9.93 -10.83
CA ARG A 623 -10.04 -10.02 -9.45
C ARG A 623 -10.26 -8.74 -8.63
N THR A 624 -11.09 -7.83 -9.17
CA THR A 624 -11.47 -6.55 -8.54
C THR A 624 -10.31 -5.68 -8.04
N PRO A 625 -9.31 -5.41 -8.92
CA PRO A 625 -8.22 -4.52 -8.57
C PRO A 625 -8.68 -3.06 -8.55
N GLY A 626 -8.01 -2.24 -7.72
CA GLY A 626 -8.38 -0.85 -7.60
C GLY A 626 -7.54 -0.04 -6.63
N TYR A 627 -8.14 1.00 -6.10
CA TYR A 627 -7.54 1.89 -5.11
C TYR A 627 -8.62 2.49 -4.22
N GLY A 628 -8.24 3.05 -3.09
CA GLY A 628 -9.12 3.72 -2.15
C GLY A 628 -8.99 5.24 -2.20
N ILE A 629 -10.11 5.95 -2.10
CA ILE A 629 -10.17 7.41 -1.88
C ILE A 629 -10.97 7.65 -0.61
N ILE A 630 -10.40 8.40 0.29
CA ILE A 630 -11.00 8.75 1.58
C ILE A 630 -11.12 10.26 1.66
N ARG A 631 -12.35 10.78 1.78
CA ARG A 631 -12.63 12.19 1.89
C ARG A 631 -13.09 12.52 3.29
N MET A 632 -12.46 13.50 3.90
CA MET A 632 -12.75 13.93 5.26
C MET A 632 -13.07 15.42 5.27
N ASN A 633 -14.26 15.78 5.72
CA ASN A 633 -14.69 17.18 5.74
C ASN A 633 -14.45 17.80 7.13
N ARG A 634 -13.65 18.87 7.17
CA ARG A 634 -13.25 19.57 8.40
C ARG A 634 -14.42 20.20 9.16
N THR A 635 -15.41 20.72 8.46
CA THR A 635 -16.55 21.42 9.06
C THR A 635 -17.62 20.45 9.51
N THR A 636 -18.04 19.55 8.64
CA THR A 636 -19.15 18.61 8.92
C THR A 636 -18.72 17.35 9.66
N ARG A 637 -17.42 17.08 9.78
CA ARG A 637 -16.85 15.83 10.33
C ARG A 637 -17.32 14.55 9.61
N GLN A 638 -17.84 14.68 8.42
CA GLN A 638 -18.19 13.53 7.58
C GLN A 638 -16.95 12.90 6.97
N VAL A 639 -16.96 11.59 6.93
CA VAL A 639 -15.99 10.75 6.22
C VAL A 639 -16.71 10.00 5.12
N VAL A 640 -16.10 9.96 3.95
CA VAL A 640 -16.58 9.21 2.78
C VAL A 640 -15.48 8.27 2.34
N LEU A 641 -15.75 6.98 2.34
CA LEU A 641 -14.86 5.94 1.84
C LEU A 641 -15.31 5.51 0.46
N GLU A 642 -14.40 5.48 -0.50
CA GLU A 642 -14.65 5.10 -1.89
C GLU A 642 -13.64 4.04 -2.34
N ALA A 643 -14.11 2.89 -2.80
CA ALA A 643 -13.27 1.88 -3.45
C ALA A 643 -13.48 1.98 -4.97
N TRP A 644 -12.45 2.38 -5.70
CA TRP A 644 -12.52 2.62 -7.14
C TRP A 644 -11.98 1.45 -7.93
N PRO A 645 -12.74 0.95 -8.93
CA PRO A 645 -12.23 -0.07 -9.84
C PRO A 645 -11.06 0.46 -10.68
N ARG A 646 -10.01 -0.33 -10.81
CA ARG A 646 -8.82 0.04 -11.59
C ARG A 646 -9.13 0.36 -13.07
N TRP A 647 -10.19 -0.22 -13.64
CA TRP A 647 -10.54 0.00 -15.06
C TRP A 647 -11.44 1.22 -15.30
N VAL A 648 -12.01 1.82 -14.26
CA VAL A 648 -12.88 2.99 -14.38
C VAL A 648 -12.06 4.26 -14.53
N ASP A 649 -12.37 5.07 -15.54
CA ASP A 649 -11.84 6.42 -15.67
C ASP A 649 -12.68 7.37 -14.81
N PRO A 650 -12.15 7.94 -13.71
CA PRO A 650 -12.94 8.78 -12.81
C PRO A 650 -13.39 10.11 -13.44
N SER A 651 -12.82 10.50 -14.59
CA SER A 651 -13.25 11.68 -15.35
C SER A 651 -14.52 11.45 -16.18
N ALA A 652 -14.94 10.20 -16.36
CA ALA A 652 -16.13 9.86 -17.14
C ALA A 652 -17.41 10.28 -16.38
N GLN A 653 -18.44 10.71 -17.12
CA GLN A 653 -19.69 11.20 -16.52
C GLN A 653 -20.47 10.14 -15.73
N ASP A 654 -20.27 8.87 -16.06
CA ASP A 654 -20.88 7.68 -15.47
C ASP A 654 -19.90 6.88 -14.62
N ALA A 655 -18.80 7.50 -14.21
CA ALA A 655 -17.82 6.87 -13.34
C ALA A 655 -18.41 6.65 -11.93
N GLU A 656 -18.34 5.41 -11.46
CA GLU A 656 -18.81 5.03 -10.13
C GLU A 656 -17.78 4.14 -9.42
N PRO A 657 -17.64 4.24 -8.08
CA PRO A 657 -16.88 3.29 -7.30
C PRO A 657 -17.53 1.88 -7.39
N TYR A 658 -16.89 0.87 -6.77
CA TYR A 658 -17.48 -0.45 -6.63
C TYR A 658 -18.84 -0.38 -5.94
N HIS A 659 -19.72 -1.35 -6.25
CA HIS A 659 -21.05 -1.47 -5.65
C HIS A 659 -20.97 -1.48 -4.11
N ASP A 660 -21.99 -0.92 -3.44
CA ASP A 660 -22.09 -0.63 -2.01
C ASP A 660 -21.20 0.54 -1.51
N TRP A 661 -20.30 1.10 -2.33
CA TRP A 661 -19.64 2.37 -2.05
C TRP A 661 -20.33 3.54 -2.79
N PRO A 662 -20.22 4.78 -2.29
CA PRO A 662 -19.41 5.22 -1.13
C PRO A 662 -20.05 4.90 0.22
N VAL A 663 -19.25 4.46 1.18
CA VAL A 663 -19.67 4.35 2.58
C VAL A 663 -19.45 5.69 3.28
N ARG A 664 -20.47 6.18 3.99
CA ARG A 664 -20.47 7.48 4.65
C ARG A 664 -20.75 7.33 6.14
N PHE A 665 -20.01 8.06 6.97
CA PHE A 665 -20.24 8.11 8.41
C PHE A 665 -19.75 9.45 8.99
N HIS A 666 -20.16 9.73 10.22
CA HIS A 666 -19.69 10.89 10.97
C HIS A 666 -18.60 10.49 11.97
N GLN A 667 -17.64 11.37 12.27
CA GLN A 667 -16.57 11.12 13.25
C GLN A 667 -17.09 10.56 14.57
N GLU A 668 -18.23 11.05 15.05
CA GLU A 668 -18.83 10.59 16.31
C GLU A 668 -19.26 9.11 16.28
N ASP A 669 -19.56 8.58 15.09
CA ASP A 669 -19.94 7.18 14.90
C ASP A 669 -18.77 6.21 15.18
N GLY A 670 -17.55 6.74 15.27
CA GLY A 670 -16.34 5.97 15.57
C GLY A 670 -16.35 5.29 16.96
N ASP A 671 -17.20 5.71 17.89
CA ASP A 671 -17.39 5.00 19.16
C ASP A 671 -18.30 3.76 19.01
N GLY A 672 -19.46 3.95 18.38
CA GLY A 672 -20.45 2.89 18.18
C GLY A 672 -21.30 2.51 19.38
N ARG A 673 -20.87 2.77 20.62
CA ARG A 673 -21.70 2.54 21.82
C ARG A 673 -22.89 3.50 21.84
N ARG A 674 -24.02 3.05 22.36
CA ARG A 674 -25.18 3.92 22.57
C ARG A 674 -25.03 4.70 23.87
N PRO A 675 -25.04 6.05 23.82
CA PRO A 675 -25.04 6.84 25.05
C PRO A 675 -26.27 6.55 25.90
N VAL A 676 -26.07 6.44 27.22
CA VAL A 676 -27.15 6.31 28.19
C VAL A 676 -27.58 7.65 28.78
N ASP A 677 -26.65 8.64 28.74
CA ASP A 677 -26.86 10.02 29.16
C ASP A 677 -25.79 10.93 28.56
N HIS A 678 -25.67 12.16 29.04
CA HIS A 678 -24.62 13.11 28.68
C HIS A 678 -24.12 13.90 29.89
N LEU A 679 -22.82 14.26 29.88
CA LEU A 679 -22.21 15.03 30.98
C LEU A 679 -22.62 16.49 30.93
N ALA A 680 -22.55 17.09 29.77
CA ALA A 680 -22.84 18.50 29.48
C ALA A 680 -23.07 18.71 27.99
N SER A 681 -23.56 19.88 27.61
CA SER A 681 -23.48 20.37 26.22
C SER A 681 -22.46 21.50 26.12
N VAL A 682 -21.62 21.48 25.10
CA VAL A 682 -20.65 22.55 24.78
C VAL A 682 -21.02 23.14 23.44
N THR A 683 -21.10 24.48 23.37
CA THR A 683 -21.38 25.20 22.11
C THR A 683 -20.17 26.04 21.72
N PHE A 684 -19.75 25.96 20.47
CA PHE A 684 -18.57 26.68 19.94
C PHE A 684 -18.71 26.96 18.45
N GLU A 685 -17.88 27.89 17.95
CA GLU A 685 -17.82 28.27 16.53
C GLU A 685 -16.79 27.41 15.77
N VAL A 686 -16.82 27.49 14.44
CA VAL A 686 -15.83 26.85 13.56
C VAL A 686 -14.42 27.35 13.93
N GLY A 687 -13.48 26.41 14.11
CA GLY A 687 -12.08 26.72 14.44
C GLY A 687 -11.80 26.96 15.95
N ASP A 688 -12.84 27.06 16.78
CA ASP A 688 -12.69 27.25 18.23
C ASP A 688 -13.15 26.02 19.04
N ALA A 689 -13.24 24.86 18.38
CA ALA A 689 -13.66 23.61 19.01
C ALA A 689 -12.59 23.11 20.00
N PRO A 690 -12.92 22.94 21.30
CA PRO A 690 -12.00 22.32 22.24
C PRO A 690 -11.86 20.83 21.98
N VAL A 691 -10.72 20.27 22.35
CA VAL A 691 -10.63 18.83 22.59
C VAL A 691 -11.45 18.51 23.86
N VAL A 692 -12.40 17.62 23.71
CA VAL A 692 -13.20 17.08 24.81
C VAL A 692 -12.58 15.76 25.24
N GLU A 693 -12.02 15.73 26.44
CA GLU A 693 -11.47 14.51 27.04
C GLU A 693 -12.32 14.11 28.25
N VAL A 694 -12.71 12.85 28.27
CA VAL A 694 -13.48 12.24 29.37
C VAL A 694 -12.67 11.10 29.98
N THR A 695 -12.44 11.18 31.29
CA THR A 695 -11.78 10.15 32.07
C THR A 695 -12.66 9.72 33.25
N ASP A 696 -12.53 8.49 33.67
CA ASP A 696 -13.12 8.00 34.92
C ASP A 696 -12.36 8.65 36.09
N LEU A 697 -13.10 9.28 37.04
CA LEU A 697 -12.50 10.05 38.09
C LEU A 697 -11.76 9.20 39.13
N ASP A 698 -12.24 8.00 39.36
CA ASP A 698 -11.70 7.10 40.39
C ASP A 698 -10.49 6.32 39.92
N SER A 699 -10.55 5.78 38.67
CA SER A 699 -9.50 4.93 38.13
C SER A 699 -8.48 5.73 37.26
N GLY A 700 -8.86 6.90 36.74
CA GLY A 700 -8.11 7.64 35.75
C GLY A 700 -8.17 7.03 34.37
N GLU A 701 -9.06 6.05 34.14
CA GLU A 701 -9.24 5.40 32.83
C GLU A 701 -9.66 6.43 31.77
N HIS A 702 -8.96 6.50 30.66
CA HIS A 702 -9.33 7.31 29.50
C HIS A 702 -10.53 6.68 28.78
N ILE A 703 -11.69 7.36 28.82
CA ILE A 703 -12.94 6.87 28.22
C ILE A 703 -13.01 7.23 26.75
N TYR A 704 -12.71 8.47 26.38
CA TYR A 704 -12.52 8.93 25.00
C TYR A 704 -12.02 10.38 24.93
N SER A 705 -11.49 10.75 23.75
CA SER A 705 -11.22 12.13 23.37
C SER A 705 -11.73 12.40 21.97
N ILE A 706 -12.19 13.64 21.72
CA ILE A 706 -12.64 14.12 20.41
C ILE A 706 -12.49 15.63 20.32
N ARG A 707 -12.16 16.15 19.14
CA ARG A 707 -12.40 17.53 18.75
C ARG A 707 -13.62 17.58 17.84
N PRO A 708 -14.82 17.89 18.34
CA PRO A 708 -16.06 17.79 17.58
C PRO A 708 -16.16 18.88 16.49
N GLY A 709 -17.12 18.73 15.57
CA GLY A 709 -17.49 19.75 14.59
C GLY A 709 -18.17 20.94 15.24
N ALA A 710 -18.26 22.08 14.51
CA ALA A 710 -18.88 23.30 15.01
C ALA A 710 -20.34 23.10 15.44
N GLY A 711 -20.79 23.89 16.40
CA GLY A 711 -22.16 23.88 16.90
C GLY A 711 -22.27 23.43 18.35
N MET A 712 -23.31 22.68 18.66
CA MET A 712 -23.55 22.14 20.00
C MET A 712 -23.17 20.66 20.03
N TYR A 713 -22.19 20.33 20.85
CA TYR A 713 -21.79 18.94 21.11
C TYR A 713 -22.31 18.48 22.48
N ARG A 714 -23.07 17.39 22.48
CA ARG A 714 -23.51 16.72 23.71
C ARG A 714 -22.51 15.64 24.08
N ILE A 715 -21.84 15.80 25.22
CA ILE A 715 -20.76 14.94 25.70
C ILE A 715 -21.35 13.62 26.21
N PRO A 716 -21.23 12.50 25.45
CA PRO A 716 -21.95 11.26 25.76
C PRO A 716 -21.40 10.55 26.99
N VAL A 717 -22.31 9.86 27.71
CA VAL A 717 -22.03 8.97 28.85
C VAL A 717 -22.51 7.57 28.52
N TYR A 718 -21.68 6.58 28.83
CA TYR A 718 -21.94 5.17 28.57
C TYR A 718 -22.21 4.36 29.83
N ASP A 719 -21.91 4.90 31.01
CA ASP A 719 -22.16 4.28 32.33
C ASP A 719 -22.49 5.39 33.36
N THR A 720 -23.73 5.44 33.81
CA THR A 720 -24.19 6.47 34.77
C THR A 720 -23.81 6.16 36.21
N SER A 721 -23.20 5.03 36.49
CA SER A 721 -22.72 4.66 37.86
C SER A 721 -21.33 5.22 38.16
N ARG A 722 -20.60 5.74 37.14
CA ARG A 722 -19.23 6.26 37.26
C ARG A 722 -19.24 7.75 37.61
N ASP A 723 -18.20 8.18 38.28
CA ASP A 723 -17.81 9.58 38.40
C ASP A 723 -16.86 9.94 37.29
N TYR A 724 -17.01 11.13 36.67
CA TYR A 724 -16.22 11.51 35.52
C TYR A 724 -15.44 12.79 35.77
N ASN A 725 -14.25 12.86 35.15
CA ASN A 725 -13.51 14.09 34.95
C ASN A 725 -13.63 14.49 33.48
N LEU A 726 -14.15 15.70 33.23
CA LEU A 726 -14.27 16.31 31.91
C LEU A 726 -13.23 17.39 31.77
N ARG A 727 -12.31 17.25 30.80
CA ARG A 727 -11.34 18.29 30.42
C ARG A 727 -11.67 18.81 29.03
N LEU A 728 -11.67 20.15 28.91
CA LEU A 728 -11.82 20.86 27.64
C LEU A 728 -10.54 21.64 27.40
N THR A 729 -9.87 21.41 26.26
CA THR A 729 -8.63 22.08 25.86
C THR A 729 -8.85 22.78 24.52
N TRP A 730 -8.79 24.12 24.50
CA TRP A 730 -8.95 24.91 23.29
C TRP A 730 -7.66 25.01 22.46
N PRO A 731 -7.74 25.37 21.17
CA PRO A 731 -6.55 25.51 20.32
C PRO A 731 -5.50 26.51 20.83
N ASP A 732 -5.92 27.53 21.59
CA ASP A 732 -5.04 28.52 22.23
C ASP A 732 -4.35 28.00 23.49
N GLY A 733 -4.54 26.74 23.87
CA GLY A 733 -4.02 26.09 25.06
C GLY A 733 -4.80 26.39 26.34
N HIS A 734 -5.92 27.15 26.26
CA HIS A 734 -6.79 27.34 27.43
C HIS A 734 -7.47 26.05 27.84
N GLU A 735 -7.52 25.73 29.13
CA GLU A 735 -8.14 24.52 29.65
C GLU A 735 -9.23 24.82 30.70
N ARG A 736 -10.24 23.97 30.74
CA ARG A 736 -11.24 23.91 31.82
C ARG A 736 -11.49 22.46 32.20
N THR A 737 -11.53 22.20 33.50
CA THR A 737 -11.74 20.84 34.04
C THR A 737 -12.94 20.86 34.98
N PHE A 738 -13.74 19.77 34.94
CA PHE A 738 -14.94 19.59 35.73
C PHE A 738 -14.95 18.17 36.31
N GLU A 739 -15.07 18.07 37.64
CA GLU A 739 -15.36 16.79 38.30
C GLU A 739 -16.88 16.61 38.39
N LEU A 740 -17.37 15.50 37.87
CA LEU A 740 -18.78 15.21 37.69
C LEU A 740 -19.15 13.90 38.39
N PRO A 741 -19.49 13.91 39.71
CA PRO A 741 -19.94 12.73 40.40
C PRO A 741 -21.22 12.16 39.80
N SER A 742 -21.40 10.84 39.94
CA SER A 742 -22.60 10.16 39.48
C SER A 742 -23.85 10.81 40.07
N GLY A 743 -24.85 11.03 39.21
CA GLY A 743 -26.09 11.75 39.57
C GLY A 743 -25.98 13.29 39.61
N SER A 744 -24.81 13.88 39.33
CA SER A 744 -24.62 15.35 39.19
C SER A 744 -24.79 15.86 37.77
N TYR A 745 -24.84 14.98 36.78
CA TYR A 745 -24.98 15.33 35.37
C TYR A 745 -26.40 14.97 34.84
N PRO A 746 -26.88 15.61 33.76
CA PRO A 746 -26.15 16.59 32.95
C PRO A 746 -25.97 17.93 33.67
N MET A 747 -24.78 18.51 33.51
CA MET A 747 -24.56 19.91 33.90
C MET A 747 -25.34 20.87 33.01
N ARG A 748 -25.49 22.14 33.46
CA ARG A 748 -25.94 23.20 32.59
C ARG A 748 -24.97 23.38 31.42
N ASP A 749 -25.52 23.82 30.26
CA ASP A 749 -24.75 24.05 29.04
C ASP A 749 -23.50 24.89 29.34
N ILE A 750 -22.36 24.42 28.84
CA ILE A 750 -21.08 25.14 28.88
C ILE A 750 -21.04 25.97 27.61
N ILE A 751 -21.15 27.28 27.76
CA ILE A 751 -20.95 28.23 26.65
C ILE A 751 -19.43 28.37 26.51
N ALA A 752 -18.88 27.88 25.37
CA ALA A 752 -17.53 28.23 24.96
C ALA A 752 -17.51 29.72 24.63
N ARG A 753 -16.35 30.36 24.72
CA ARG A 753 -16.12 31.82 24.58
C ARG A 753 -16.83 32.47 23.42
#